data_d0cccab5d6d76e9bf48d9184f77be163
#
_entry.id   d0cccab5d6d76e9bf48d9184f77be163
#
_cell.length_a   1.000
_cell.length_b   1.000
_cell.length_c   1.000
_cell.angle_alpha   90.00
_cell.angle_beta   90.00
_cell.angle_gamma   90.00
#
_symmetry.space_group_name_H-M   'P 1'
#
loop_
_entity.id
_entity.type
_entity.pdbx_description
1 polymer ?
#
loop_
_entity_poly.entity_id
_entity_poly.type
_entity_poly.pdbx_seq_one_letter_code
_entity_poly.pdbx_strand_id
1 'polypeptide(L)'
;MKFGIGQSMARVEDQRLLQGTGRFVDDALPAGTASVVFVRSPYPRARIVSIDTAAAKSADGVIGTVTGADLLAAGVTPFPLVPGLPNAEGKPWSAPPYYPLATDEVRFVGQTVAAIVAETRAQAEAAAELVAVEYEELPSVTTLDAARAPDAPVLWPQATGNVFAAMRFGNAQACDDAFAKAAHVAKVSFMNQRILAMSLEPRGTLAQFDPASGRFTVRTSCQNPATLRGALAGSVLNVPPEQVRVVVGDVGGGFGMKSVLYPEDAVCAWAARNFGRSVFWRASRSEEFLSANHGRDQHNEGELALDAEGKVLGLRVRIVGNVGAYGSGPGTIIVVAIGPKVITGVYHIPTLDLRSEAVTTNTNLVGAYRGAGRPDAIFLIERLMDQAAADLKLDPAELRRRNFIQPEQMPYTTPMGEQFDSGNFPHMLARTLYLSDWKQYGQRRAQSQARGKLRGRAISTFLEWTGVVHEETVSMQVQADGRVFVFTAMQAMGQGIESSYVQIVSEAMDVEADKVVVIQGDSDVAEGIGSVGSRSLYIGGSAMVSVSKDTLAKARDLAADALEASPADLEYRDARFTIAGTDRAIGLAELAARQPEKHIAMTTKQTVGGPSWPNSCHVCEIEIDPETGEVSIVRYTTLDDVGRVVNPMIVAGQVHGGIAQAVGQALMEHVHYDPASGQLFTGSLMDYSVPRADNFPRIDQHCDESTPCKINPLGAKGVGELGTVGGTPTVVNAVLDALRPLGIQHLEMPLTSERVWQALQSARAA
;
A
#
# COMPACT_ATOMS: atom_id res chain seq x y z
N MET A 1 33.56 -2.70 7.74
CA MET A 1 33.54 -2.33 6.31
C MET A 1 32.46 -1.27 6.15
N LYS A 2 32.84 -0.05 5.72
CA LYS A 2 31.87 1.04 5.48
C LYS A 2 31.12 0.76 4.18
N PHE A 3 29.81 0.66 4.25
CA PHE A 3 28.92 0.55 3.08
C PHE A 3 28.22 1.90 2.89
N GLY A 4 28.61 2.62 1.85
CA GLY A 4 27.99 3.89 1.49
C GLY A 4 26.70 3.73 0.71
N ILE A 5 25.97 4.84 0.56
CA ILE A 5 24.80 4.96 -0.33
C ILE A 5 25.22 4.61 -1.76
N GLY A 6 24.34 3.91 -2.50
CA GLY A 6 24.58 3.45 -3.87
C GLY A 6 25.21 2.05 -3.96
N GLN A 7 25.56 1.43 -2.84
CA GLN A 7 26.10 0.07 -2.83
C GLN A 7 25.04 -0.98 -2.46
N SER A 8 25.10 -2.15 -3.10
CA SER A 8 24.27 -3.31 -2.75
C SER A 8 24.78 -3.97 -1.48
N MET A 9 24.29 -3.54 -0.34
CA MET A 9 24.54 -4.17 0.95
C MET A 9 23.50 -5.26 1.20
N ALA A 10 23.93 -6.45 1.67
CA ALA A 10 23.01 -7.47 2.15
C ALA A 10 22.17 -6.93 3.32
N ARG A 11 20.91 -7.34 3.42
CA ARG A 11 20.02 -6.85 4.46
C ARG A 11 20.49 -7.32 5.85
N VAL A 12 20.58 -6.39 6.79
CA VAL A 12 21.00 -6.69 8.17
C VAL A 12 19.98 -7.57 8.90
N GLU A 13 18.70 -7.44 8.55
CA GLU A 13 17.61 -8.24 9.09
C GLU A 13 17.61 -9.69 8.61
N ASP A 14 18.24 -10.02 7.48
CA ASP A 14 18.25 -11.38 6.93
C ASP A 14 18.92 -12.39 7.85
N GLN A 15 19.97 -12.00 8.57
CA GLN A 15 20.69 -12.91 9.44
C GLN A 15 19.79 -13.51 10.51
N ARG A 16 19.02 -12.68 11.24
CA ARG A 16 18.11 -13.18 12.28
C ARG A 16 16.96 -14.00 11.69
N LEU A 17 16.42 -13.60 10.54
CA LEU A 17 15.32 -14.31 9.89
C LEU A 17 15.75 -15.69 9.38
N LEU A 18 16.92 -15.78 8.74
CA LEU A 18 17.47 -17.06 8.23
C LEU A 18 17.89 -18.01 9.35
N GLN A 19 18.25 -17.50 10.53
CA GLN A 19 18.59 -18.30 11.70
C GLN A 19 17.37 -18.73 12.53
N GLY A 20 16.15 -18.37 12.13
CA GLY A 20 14.92 -18.68 12.86
C GLY A 20 14.78 -17.91 14.18
N THR A 21 15.45 -16.75 14.31
CA THR A 21 15.35 -15.88 15.48
C THR A 21 14.51 -14.62 15.20
N GLY A 22 13.71 -14.65 14.13
CA GLY A 22 12.67 -13.67 13.86
C GLY A 22 11.66 -13.58 15.01
N ARG A 23 10.93 -12.47 15.08
CA ARG A 23 9.98 -12.18 16.17
C ARG A 23 8.64 -11.74 15.58
N PHE A 24 7.97 -12.66 14.88
CA PHE A 24 6.61 -12.44 14.42
C PHE A 24 5.62 -12.45 15.58
N VAL A 25 4.38 -12.08 15.34
CA VAL A 25 3.39 -11.85 16.39
C VAL A 25 3.12 -13.10 17.25
N ASP A 26 3.23 -14.30 16.67
CA ASP A 26 2.95 -15.59 17.33
C ASP A 26 4.20 -16.36 17.80
N ASP A 27 5.41 -15.86 17.57
CA ASP A 27 6.65 -16.57 17.95
C ASP A 27 6.93 -16.62 19.46
N ALA A 28 6.35 -15.70 20.23
CA ALA A 28 6.60 -15.63 21.67
C ALA A 28 5.32 -15.27 22.43
N LEU A 29 4.49 -16.28 22.70
CA LEU A 29 3.29 -16.12 23.51
C LEU A 29 3.64 -16.38 25.00
N PRO A 30 3.22 -15.51 25.93
CA PRO A 30 3.35 -15.76 27.36
C PRO A 30 2.63 -17.06 27.78
N ALA A 31 3.17 -17.74 28.77
CA ALA A 31 2.51 -18.92 29.34
C ALA A 31 1.11 -18.56 29.86
N GLY A 32 0.13 -19.42 29.60
CA GLY A 32 -1.25 -19.21 30.01
C GLY A 32 -2.00 -18.14 29.18
N THR A 33 -1.49 -17.78 27.99
CA THR A 33 -2.22 -16.94 27.06
C THR A 33 -3.49 -17.65 26.56
N ALA A 34 -4.64 -16.99 26.70
CA ALA A 34 -5.92 -17.46 26.20
C ALA A 34 -6.04 -17.23 24.67
N SER A 35 -6.80 -18.08 24.01
CA SER A 35 -7.08 -17.96 22.58
C SER A 35 -8.44 -17.33 22.33
N VAL A 36 -8.54 -16.52 21.26
CA VAL A 36 -9.79 -15.93 20.79
C VAL A 36 -10.17 -16.51 19.44
N VAL A 37 -11.47 -16.83 19.29
CA VAL A 37 -12.11 -17.19 18.02
C VAL A 37 -13.34 -16.31 17.82
N PHE A 38 -13.56 -15.85 16.60
CA PHE A 38 -14.68 -15.00 16.24
C PHE A 38 -15.80 -15.78 15.55
N VAL A 39 -17.02 -15.54 16.02
CA VAL A 39 -18.24 -15.93 15.30
C VAL A 39 -18.51 -14.83 14.27
N ARG A 40 -18.65 -15.24 13.00
CA ARG A 40 -18.81 -14.33 11.87
C ARG A 40 -20.14 -14.54 11.15
N SER A 41 -20.68 -13.46 10.59
CA SER A 41 -21.92 -13.51 9.83
C SER A 41 -21.78 -14.40 8.58
N PRO A 42 -22.73 -15.33 8.36
CA PRO A 42 -22.87 -16.04 7.10
C PRO A 42 -23.70 -15.26 6.07
N TYR A 43 -24.32 -14.14 6.46
CA TYR A 43 -25.21 -13.34 5.60
C TYR A 43 -24.53 -12.08 5.10
N PRO A 44 -24.81 -11.68 3.85
CA PRO A 44 -24.34 -10.40 3.33
C PRO A 44 -25.08 -9.21 3.96
N ARG A 45 -26.33 -9.42 4.39
CA ARG A 45 -27.11 -8.47 5.17
C ARG A 45 -28.21 -9.18 5.96
N ALA A 46 -28.24 -8.97 7.27
CA ALA A 46 -29.30 -9.51 8.10
C ALA A 46 -29.42 -8.69 9.38
N ARG A 47 -30.62 -8.57 9.91
CA ARG A 47 -30.84 -8.10 11.28
C ARG A 47 -30.51 -9.22 12.25
N ILE A 48 -29.80 -8.88 13.32
CA ILE A 48 -29.57 -9.79 14.45
C ILE A 48 -30.79 -9.72 15.35
N VAL A 49 -31.55 -10.83 15.43
CA VAL A 49 -32.73 -10.94 16.30
C VAL A 49 -32.29 -11.27 17.71
N SER A 50 -31.38 -12.24 17.85
CA SER A 50 -30.82 -12.63 19.14
C SER A 50 -29.44 -13.26 19.00
N ILE A 51 -28.62 -13.18 20.07
CA ILE A 51 -27.35 -13.88 20.22
C ILE A 51 -27.39 -14.62 21.53
N ASP A 52 -27.46 -15.96 21.51
CA ASP A 52 -27.38 -16.79 22.70
C ASP A 52 -25.98 -17.41 22.80
N THR A 53 -25.25 -17.03 23.83
CA THR A 53 -23.90 -17.53 24.14
C THR A 53 -23.89 -18.47 25.37
N ALA A 54 -25.05 -18.85 25.95
CA ALA A 54 -25.11 -19.58 27.21
C ALA A 54 -24.43 -20.94 27.13
N ALA A 55 -24.68 -21.71 26.05
CA ALA A 55 -24.07 -23.01 25.83
C ALA A 55 -22.54 -22.88 25.64
N ALA A 56 -22.11 -21.92 24.82
CA ALA A 56 -20.70 -21.63 24.58
C ALA A 56 -19.99 -21.24 25.89
N LYS A 57 -20.59 -20.35 26.68
CA LYS A 57 -20.05 -19.88 27.95
C LYS A 57 -19.86 -21.01 29.01
N SER A 58 -20.67 -22.07 28.91
CA SER A 58 -20.62 -23.21 29.80
C SER A 58 -19.71 -24.34 29.30
N ALA A 59 -19.13 -24.22 28.10
CA ALA A 59 -18.28 -25.24 27.53
C ALA A 59 -16.91 -25.30 28.22
N ASP A 60 -16.28 -26.47 28.17
CA ASP A 60 -15.01 -26.73 28.84
C ASP A 60 -13.90 -25.83 28.33
N GLY A 61 -13.15 -25.23 29.27
CA GLY A 61 -12.03 -24.33 28.98
C GLY A 61 -12.43 -22.95 28.47
N VAL A 62 -13.71 -22.63 28.36
CA VAL A 62 -14.15 -21.26 27.98
C VAL A 62 -14.00 -20.31 29.17
N ILE A 63 -13.28 -19.22 28.97
CA ILE A 63 -13.04 -18.17 29.95
C ILE A 63 -14.16 -17.13 29.88
N GLY A 64 -14.65 -16.84 28.69
CA GLY A 64 -15.77 -15.92 28.51
C GLY A 64 -16.17 -15.75 27.03
N THR A 65 -17.29 -15.07 26.85
CA THR A 65 -17.85 -14.69 25.56
C THR A 65 -17.99 -13.18 25.49
N VAL A 66 -17.88 -12.59 24.29
CA VAL A 66 -18.01 -11.15 24.05
C VAL A 66 -18.98 -10.93 22.90
N THR A 67 -19.96 -10.06 23.11
CA THR A 67 -20.94 -9.64 22.10
C THR A 67 -20.85 -8.13 21.86
N GLY A 68 -21.50 -7.64 20.80
CA GLY A 68 -21.63 -6.20 20.56
C GLY A 68 -22.29 -5.45 21.73
N ALA A 69 -23.26 -6.07 22.40
CA ALA A 69 -23.92 -5.50 23.58
C ALA A 69 -22.96 -5.32 24.76
N ASP A 70 -22.05 -6.28 25.00
CA ASP A 70 -21.03 -6.17 26.06
C ASP A 70 -20.08 -5.01 25.80
N LEU A 71 -19.66 -4.82 24.54
CA LEU A 71 -18.78 -3.72 24.13
C LEU A 71 -19.47 -2.35 24.28
N LEU A 72 -20.73 -2.24 23.87
CA LEU A 72 -21.52 -1.01 24.03
C LEU A 72 -21.71 -0.68 25.50
N ALA A 73 -22.06 -1.67 26.36
CA ALA A 73 -22.21 -1.49 27.79
C ALA A 73 -20.89 -1.04 28.46
N ALA A 74 -19.75 -1.43 27.91
CA ALA A 74 -18.43 -1.00 28.35
C ALA A 74 -18.00 0.39 27.79
N GLY A 75 -18.85 1.03 26.97
CA GLY A 75 -18.59 2.35 26.40
C GLY A 75 -17.64 2.34 25.18
N VAL A 76 -17.45 1.19 24.52
CA VAL A 76 -16.67 1.13 23.28
C VAL A 76 -17.37 1.93 22.18
N THR A 77 -16.63 2.83 21.52
CA THR A 77 -17.14 3.66 20.45
C THR A 77 -16.79 3.08 19.05
N PRO A 78 -17.46 3.54 17.98
CA PRO A 78 -17.14 3.10 16.63
C PRO A 78 -15.68 3.43 16.25
N PHE A 79 -15.14 2.68 15.29
CA PHE A 79 -13.86 3.00 14.72
C PHE A 79 -13.83 4.41 14.11
N PRO A 80 -12.67 5.10 14.18
CA PRO A 80 -12.56 6.42 13.58
C PRO A 80 -12.70 6.29 12.06
N LEU A 81 -13.66 7.01 11.52
CA LEU A 81 -13.89 7.12 10.08
C LEU A 81 -13.27 8.40 9.56
N VAL A 82 -13.01 8.45 8.26
CA VAL A 82 -12.47 9.67 7.63
C VAL A 82 -13.56 10.73 7.61
N PRO A 83 -13.44 11.81 8.41
CA PRO A 83 -14.47 12.84 8.50
C PRO A 83 -14.40 13.81 7.32
N GLY A 84 -15.51 14.44 6.99
CA GLY A 84 -15.56 15.64 6.17
C GLY A 84 -15.51 15.45 4.66
N LEU A 85 -15.65 14.22 4.14
CA LEU A 85 -15.83 14.01 2.71
C LEU A 85 -17.23 14.42 2.28
N PRO A 86 -17.40 15.07 1.10
CA PRO A 86 -18.72 15.42 0.59
C PRO A 86 -19.46 14.18 0.08
N ASN A 87 -20.77 14.13 0.29
CA ASN A 87 -21.67 13.15 -0.32
C ASN A 87 -21.98 13.51 -1.79
N ALA A 88 -22.89 12.77 -2.42
CA ALA A 88 -23.30 13.01 -3.81
C ALA A 88 -23.87 14.42 -4.06
N GLU A 89 -24.41 15.09 -3.02
CA GLU A 89 -24.95 16.45 -3.10
C GLU A 89 -23.90 17.52 -2.74
N GLY A 90 -22.64 17.13 -2.52
CA GLY A 90 -21.55 18.05 -2.13
C GLY A 90 -21.61 18.51 -0.66
N LYS A 91 -22.40 17.85 0.19
CA LYS A 91 -22.56 18.19 1.61
C LYS A 91 -21.75 17.26 2.49
N PRO A 92 -21.05 17.77 3.53
CA PRO A 92 -20.47 16.92 4.55
C PRO A 92 -21.54 16.09 5.25
N TRP A 93 -21.23 14.84 5.58
CA TRP A 93 -22.13 13.97 6.33
C TRP A 93 -21.34 13.07 7.30
N SER A 94 -22.04 12.58 8.32
CA SER A 94 -21.45 11.66 9.28
C SER A 94 -21.41 10.27 8.72
N ALA A 95 -20.24 9.65 8.73
CA ALA A 95 -20.09 8.26 8.33
C ALA A 95 -20.82 7.32 9.31
N PRO A 96 -21.40 6.21 8.82
CA PRO A 96 -22.09 5.26 9.67
C PRO A 96 -21.15 4.59 10.69
N PRO A 97 -21.64 4.28 11.90
CA PRO A 97 -20.81 3.70 12.95
C PRO A 97 -20.39 2.26 12.61
N TYR A 98 -19.10 1.98 12.62
CA TYR A 98 -18.53 0.65 12.49
C TYR A 98 -17.95 0.20 13.84
N TYR A 99 -18.63 -0.73 14.52
CA TYR A 99 -18.23 -1.29 15.78
C TYR A 99 -17.38 -2.56 15.61
N PRO A 100 -16.54 -2.91 16.60
CA PRO A 100 -15.74 -4.15 16.54
C PRO A 100 -16.57 -5.44 16.45
N LEU A 101 -17.76 -5.47 17.05
CA LEU A 101 -18.74 -6.55 16.92
C LEU A 101 -20.08 -5.95 16.49
N ALA A 102 -20.79 -6.62 15.60
CA ALA A 102 -22.10 -6.18 15.13
C ALA A 102 -23.11 -6.12 16.31
N THR A 103 -23.95 -5.09 16.32
CA THR A 103 -24.88 -4.82 17.42
C THR A 103 -26.33 -5.12 17.07
N ASP A 104 -26.76 -4.76 15.86
CA ASP A 104 -28.14 -4.79 15.40
C ASP A 104 -28.30 -5.43 14.02
N GLU A 105 -27.35 -5.18 13.12
CA GLU A 105 -27.36 -5.63 11.73
C GLU A 105 -25.96 -6.02 11.27
N VAL A 106 -25.86 -7.15 10.58
CA VAL A 106 -24.67 -7.51 9.81
C VAL A 106 -24.82 -7.02 8.38
N ARG A 107 -23.71 -6.56 7.76
CA ARG A 107 -23.74 -5.90 6.46
C ARG A 107 -22.80 -6.49 5.42
N PHE A 108 -22.04 -7.53 5.79
CA PHE A 108 -21.24 -8.33 4.85
C PHE A 108 -20.93 -9.71 5.43
N VAL A 109 -20.73 -10.69 4.56
CA VAL A 109 -20.30 -12.05 4.94
C VAL A 109 -18.90 -11.98 5.56
N GLY A 110 -18.75 -12.55 6.76
CA GLY A 110 -17.50 -12.51 7.52
C GLY A 110 -17.42 -11.38 8.56
N GLN A 111 -18.42 -10.51 8.67
CA GLN A 111 -18.48 -9.49 9.72
C GLN A 111 -18.54 -10.16 11.11
N THR A 112 -17.75 -9.66 12.05
CA THR A 112 -17.67 -10.15 13.43
C THR A 112 -18.96 -9.90 14.20
N VAL A 113 -19.48 -10.94 14.87
CA VAL A 113 -20.75 -10.90 15.63
C VAL A 113 -20.51 -11.16 17.12
N ALA A 114 -19.70 -12.17 17.43
CA ALA A 114 -19.31 -12.49 18.80
C ALA A 114 -17.86 -13.00 18.82
N ALA A 115 -17.27 -13.04 20.01
CA ALA A 115 -15.95 -13.65 20.22
C ALA A 115 -15.99 -14.59 21.42
N ILE A 116 -15.25 -15.69 21.31
CA ILE A 116 -15.07 -16.69 22.37
C ILE A 116 -13.63 -16.63 22.83
N VAL A 117 -13.44 -16.51 24.13
CA VAL A 117 -12.13 -16.55 24.79
C VAL A 117 -12.03 -17.86 25.56
N ALA A 118 -11.04 -18.69 25.25
CA ALA A 118 -10.86 -19.99 25.91
C ALA A 118 -9.37 -20.27 26.19
N GLU A 119 -9.09 -21.29 26.99
CA GLU A 119 -7.73 -21.72 27.35
C GLU A 119 -6.90 -22.10 26.11
N THR A 120 -7.54 -22.74 25.13
CA THR A 120 -6.91 -23.16 23.88
C THR A 120 -7.75 -22.78 22.69
N ARG A 121 -7.10 -22.68 21.51
CA ARG A 121 -7.79 -22.40 20.24
C ARG A 121 -8.84 -23.46 19.91
N ALA A 122 -8.54 -24.75 20.11
CA ALA A 122 -9.48 -25.84 19.84
C ALA A 122 -10.75 -25.74 20.71
N GLN A 123 -10.62 -25.37 22.00
CA GLN A 123 -11.78 -25.14 22.88
C GLN A 123 -12.57 -23.89 22.42
N ALA A 124 -11.90 -22.82 22.03
CA ALA A 124 -12.58 -21.63 21.51
C ALA A 124 -13.33 -21.91 20.18
N GLU A 125 -12.74 -22.70 19.27
CA GLU A 125 -13.39 -23.14 18.02
C GLU A 125 -14.62 -24.01 18.31
N ALA A 126 -14.49 -25.04 19.16
CA ALA A 126 -15.63 -25.89 19.56
C ALA A 126 -16.75 -25.11 20.25
N ALA A 127 -16.40 -24.15 21.09
CA ALA A 127 -17.39 -23.32 21.76
C ALA A 127 -18.04 -22.29 20.84
N ALA A 128 -17.32 -21.81 19.81
CA ALA A 128 -17.89 -20.90 18.81
C ALA A 128 -19.04 -21.54 18.01
N GLU A 129 -19.00 -22.86 17.79
CA GLU A 129 -20.09 -23.62 17.15
C GLU A 129 -21.35 -23.71 18.02
N LEU A 130 -21.22 -23.48 19.34
CA LEU A 130 -22.35 -23.49 20.28
C LEU A 130 -23.05 -22.13 20.42
N VAL A 131 -22.52 -21.09 19.78
CA VAL A 131 -23.18 -19.78 19.77
C VAL A 131 -24.35 -19.81 18.81
N ALA A 132 -25.55 -19.63 19.32
CA ALA A 132 -26.73 -19.52 18.48
C ALA A 132 -27.03 -18.06 18.15
N VAL A 133 -27.01 -17.72 16.86
CA VAL A 133 -27.40 -16.40 16.39
C VAL A 133 -28.62 -16.53 15.49
N GLU A 134 -29.69 -15.85 15.88
CA GLU A 134 -30.90 -15.78 15.07
C GLU A 134 -30.85 -14.53 14.17
N TYR A 135 -31.01 -14.77 12.90
CA TYR A 135 -30.96 -13.72 11.89
C TYR A 135 -32.31 -13.58 11.15
N GLU A 136 -32.66 -12.35 10.81
CA GLU A 136 -33.66 -12.03 9.80
C GLU A 136 -32.97 -11.47 8.57
N GLU A 137 -32.98 -12.24 7.49
CA GLU A 137 -32.31 -11.86 6.25
C GLU A 137 -32.95 -10.60 5.63
N LEU A 138 -32.11 -9.69 5.13
CA LEU A 138 -32.50 -8.44 4.51
C LEU A 138 -31.97 -8.38 3.06
N PRO A 139 -32.66 -7.63 2.18
CA PRO A 139 -32.17 -7.41 0.82
C PRO A 139 -30.74 -6.83 0.80
N SER A 140 -29.88 -7.38 -0.04
CA SER A 140 -28.48 -7.01 -0.13
C SER A 140 -28.03 -6.73 -1.57
N VAL A 141 -26.94 -5.97 -1.73
CA VAL A 141 -26.28 -5.68 -3.00
C VAL A 141 -24.79 -5.82 -2.86
N THR A 142 -24.13 -6.55 -3.76
CA THR A 142 -22.70 -6.86 -3.69
C THR A 142 -21.89 -6.32 -4.86
N THR A 143 -22.57 -5.85 -5.92
CA THR A 143 -21.93 -5.27 -7.11
C THR A 143 -22.21 -3.77 -7.22
N LEU A 144 -21.33 -3.04 -7.89
CA LEU A 144 -21.51 -1.60 -8.15
C LEU A 144 -22.79 -1.30 -8.93
N ASP A 145 -23.08 -2.10 -9.96
CA ASP A 145 -24.26 -1.90 -10.82
C ASP A 145 -25.56 -2.11 -10.03
N ALA A 146 -25.64 -3.20 -9.24
CA ALA A 146 -26.79 -3.47 -8.39
C ALA A 146 -26.97 -2.38 -7.31
N ALA A 147 -25.88 -1.90 -6.70
CA ALA A 147 -25.96 -0.88 -5.66
C ALA A 147 -26.40 0.50 -6.18
N ARG A 148 -26.22 0.77 -7.47
CA ARG A 148 -26.59 2.02 -8.14
C ARG A 148 -27.89 1.96 -8.92
N ALA A 149 -28.54 0.81 -8.96
CA ALA A 149 -29.87 0.68 -9.58
C ALA A 149 -30.88 1.60 -8.86
N PRO A 150 -31.89 2.16 -9.58
CA PRO A 150 -32.84 3.09 -8.98
C PRO A 150 -33.64 2.52 -7.81
N ASP A 151 -33.83 1.21 -7.79
CA ASP A 151 -34.57 0.43 -6.79
C ASP A 151 -33.66 -0.34 -5.84
N ALA A 152 -32.36 -0.05 -5.84
CA ALA A 152 -31.38 -0.72 -4.99
C ALA A 152 -31.71 -0.58 -3.50
N PRO A 153 -31.58 -1.65 -2.72
CA PRO A 153 -31.62 -1.53 -1.28
C PRO A 153 -30.57 -0.54 -0.76
N VAL A 154 -30.99 0.43 0.01
CA VAL A 154 -30.10 1.42 0.60
C VAL A 154 -29.45 0.82 1.85
N LEU A 155 -28.11 0.81 1.92
CA LEU A 155 -27.38 0.30 3.08
C LEU A 155 -27.45 1.30 4.24
N TRP A 156 -27.32 2.59 3.92
CA TRP A 156 -27.27 3.67 4.89
C TRP A 156 -28.20 4.80 4.46
N PRO A 157 -29.19 5.19 5.29
CA PRO A 157 -30.14 6.24 4.94
C PRO A 157 -29.50 7.57 4.55
N GLN A 158 -28.27 7.82 5.03
CA GLN A 158 -27.50 9.02 4.75
C GLN A 158 -26.84 9.02 3.36
N ALA A 159 -26.70 7.86 2.74
CA ALA A 159 -26.01 7.68 1.45
C ALA A 159 -27.06 7.61 0.32
N THR A 160 -27.37 8.71 -0.32
CA THR A 160 -28.31 8.76 -1.46
C THR A 160 -27.83 7.82 -2.58
N GLY A 161 -28.63 6.82 -2.92
CA GLY A 161 -28.31 5.83 -3.95
C GLY A 161 -27.02 5.04 -3.65
N ASN A 162 -26.76 4.75 -2.37
CA ASN A 162 -25.54 4.09 -1.87
C ASN A 162 -24.22 4.85 -2.17
N VAL A 163 -24.26 6.07 -2.66
CA VAL A 163 -23.07 6.90 -2.89
C VAL A 163 -22.60 7.47 -1.55
N PHE A 164 -21.48 6.94 -1.07
CA PHE A 164 -20.89 7.28 0.23
C PHE A 164 -20.13 8.62 0.19
N ALA A 165 -19.38 8.85 -0.88
CA ALA A 165 -18.67 10.10 -1.11
C ALA A 165 -18.55 10.36 -2.61
N ALA A 166 -18.49 11.64 -3.02
CA ALA A 166 -18.30 12.03 -4.40
C ALA A 166 -17.44 13.30 -4.50
N MET A 167 -16.55 13.33 -5.48
CA MET A 167 -15.71 14.50 -5.77
C MET A 167 -15.65 14.78 -7.27
N ARG A 168 -15.38 16.04 -7.59
CA ARG A 168 -15.17 16.49 -8.96
C ARG A 168 -13.93 17.37 -9.03
N PHE A 169 -13.14 17.18 -10.09
CA PHE A 169 -11.89 17.91 -10.33
C PHE A 169 -11.83 18.43 -11.74
N GLY A 170 -11.02 19.48 -11.94
CA GLY A 170 -10.78 20.08 -13.25
C GLY A 170 -11.83 21.10 -13.66
N ASN A 171 -11.97 21.28 -14.99
CA ASN A 171 -12.87 22.30 -15.58
C ASN A 171 -13.71 21.66 -16.70
N ALA A 172 -14.96 21.36 -16.42
CA ALA A 172 -15.86 20.71 -17.36
C ALA A 172 -16.07 21.49 -18.66
N GLN A 173 -16.26 22.82 -18.59
CA GLN A 173 -16.51 23.63 -19.79
C GLN A 173 -15.26 23.66 -20.68
N ALA A 174 -14.07 23.87 -20.12
CA ALA A 174 -12.82 23.82 -20.89
C ALA A 174 -12.59 22.43 -21.50
N CYS A 175 -13.00 21.39 -20.78
CA CYS A 175 -12.93 20.02 -21.28
C CYS A 175 -13.92 19.81 -22.45
N ASP A 176 -15.16 20.26 -22.35
CA ASP A 176 -16.15 20.19 -23.42
C ASP A 176 -15.68 20.97 -24.68
N ASP A 177 -15.08 22.15 -24.50
CA ASP A 177 -14.51 22.94 -25.58
C ASP A 177 -13.33 22.23 -26.28
N ALA A 178 -12.51 21.47 -25.52
CA ALA A 178 -11.42 20.65 -26.05
C ALA A 178 -11.97 19.47 -26.85
N PHE A 179 -12.98 18.78 -26.36
CA PHE A 179 -13.64 17.65 -27.05
C PHE A 179 -14.35 18.10 -28.34
N ALA A 180 -14.93 19.29 -28.36
CA ALA A 180 -15.55 19.84 -29.57
C ALA A 180 -14.53 20.13 -30.70
N LYS A 181 -13.24 20.30 -30.38
CA LYS A 181 -12.15 20.55 -31.34
C LYS A 181 -11.37 19.28 -31.70
N ALA A 182 -11.68 18.15 -31.04
CA ALA A 182 -10.93 16.92 -31.23
C ALA A 182 -11.13 16.34 -32.64
N ALA A 183 -10.02 15.97 -33.29
CA ALA A 183 -10.06 15.19 -34.51
C ALA A 183 -10.33 13.71 -34.25
N HIS A 184 -9.93 13.23 -33.05
CA HIS A 184 -10.17 11.87 -32.60
C HIS A 184 -10.45 11.84 -31.08
N VAL A 185 -11.31 10.89 -30.68
CA VAL A 185 -11.61 10.62 -29.27
C VAL A 185 -11.43 9.12 -29.00
N ALA A 186 -10.37 8.79 -28.28
CA ALA A 186 -10.17 7.44 -27.80
C ALA A 186 -10.98 7.23 -26.51
N LYS A 187 -11.58 6.02 -26.35
CA LYS A 187 -12.44 5.68 -25.21
C LYS A 187 -12.05 4.32 -24.65
N VAL A 188 -12.11 4.22 -23.32
CA VAL A 188 -11.97 2.94 -22.60
C VAL A 188 -12.97 2.88 -21.45
N SER A 189 -13.41 1.67 -21.15
CA SER A 189 -14.24 1.36 -19.99
C SER A 189 -13.86 -0.03 -19.52
N PHE A 190 -13.62 -0.21 -18.20
CA PHE A 190 -13.18 -1.49 -17.65
C PHE A 190 -13.37 -1.53 -16.13
N MET A 191 -13.37 -2.75 -15.60
CA MET A 191 -13.36 -3.02 -14.17
C MET A 191 -11.94 -3.33 -13.68
N ASN A 192 -11.46 -2.60 -12.68
CA ASN A 192 -10.37 -3.05 -11.84
C ASN A 192 -10.96 -3.96 -10.76
N GLN A 193 -10.87 -5.27 -10.95
CA GLN A 193 -11.50 -6.24 -10.07
C GLN A 193 -10.93 -6.20 -8.65
N ARG A 194 -11.74 -6.62 -7.70
CA ARG A 194 -11.37 -6.74 -6.28
C ARG A 194 -10.29 -7.79 -6.09
N ILE A 195 -9.27 -7.46 -5.29
CA ILE A 195 -8.16 -8.35 -4.96
C ILE A 195 -7.78 -8.25 -3.49
N LEU A 196 -7.04 -9.25 -2.97
CA LEU A 196 -6.52 -9.30 -1.60
C LEU A 196 -5.01 -9.04 -1.59
N ALA A 197 -4.50 -8.36 -0.56
CA ALA A 197 -3.07 -8.05 -0.43
C ALA A 197 -2.16 -9.27 -0.22
N MET A 198 -2.69 -10.42 0.19
CA MET A 198 -2.02 -11.72 0.29
C MET A 198 -0.66 -11.69 1.00
N SER A 199 -0.56 -11.02 2.16
CA SER A 199 0.63 -11.13 3.00
C SER A 199 0.83 -12.59 3.46
N LEU A 200 2.09 -13.07 3.46
CA LEU A 200 2.39 -14.46 3.89
C LEU A 200 2.07 -14.67 5.36
N GLU A 201 2.39 -13.71 6.21
CA GLU A 201 1.93 -13.68 7.60
C GLU A 201 0.48 -13.16 7.64
N PRO A 202 -0.51 -13.97 8.07
CA PRO A 202 -1.84 -13.49 8.37
C PRO A 202 -1.81 -12.45 9.50
N ARG A 203 -2.90 -11.69 9.68
CA ARG A 203 -3.04 -10.78 10.83
C ARG A 203 -3.05 -11.57 12.13
N GLY A 204 -2.51 -10.97 13.18
CA GLY A 204 -2.52 -11.53 14.51
C GLY A 204 -2.29 -10.46 15.58
N THR A 205 -2.84 -10.69 16.76
CA THR A 205 -2.76 -9.76 17.89
C THR A 205 -2.67 -10.51 19.22
N LEU A 206 -1.67 -10.16 20.01
CA LEU A 206 -1.52 -10.52 21.42
C LEU A 206 -1.77 -9.28 22.27
N ALA A 207 -2.80 -9.30 23.09
CA ALA A 207 -3.13 -8.24 24.03
C ALA A 207 -2.88 -8.65 25.48
N GLN A 208 -2.31 -7.75 26.26
CA GLN A 208 -2.04 -7.90 27.69
C GLN A 208 -2.50 -6.64 28.43
N PHE A 209 -2.94 -6.83 29.68
CA PHE A 209 -3.29 -5.75 30.58
C PHE A 209 -2.62 -5.97 31.94
N ASP A 210 -1.93 -4.94 32.40
CA ASP A 210 -1.34 -4.94 33.74
C ASP A 210 -2.25 -4.14 34.70
N PRO A 211 -2.94 -4.80 35.63
CA PRO A 211 -3.85 -4.12 36.55
C PRO A 211 -3.11 -3.21 37.56
N ALA A 212 -1.82 -3.44 37.82
CA ALA A 212 -1.05 -2.63 38.77
C ALA A 212 -0.76 -1.23 38.23
N SER A 213 -0.43 -1.14 36.94
CA SER A 213 -0.17 0.14 36.25
C SER A 213 -1.37 0.66 35.48
N GLY A 214 -2.41 -0.14 35.26
CA GLY A 214 -3.55 0.17 34.38
C GLY A 214 -3.18 0.20 32.91
N ARG A 215 -2.09 -0.46 32.50
CA ARG A 215 -1.49 -0.31 31.18
C ARG A 215 -1.74 -1.52 30.30
N PHE A 216 -2.04 -1.24 29.03
CA PHE A 216 -2.15 -2.23 27.96
C PHE A 216 -0.82 -2.36 27.20
N THR A 217 -0.46 -3.60 26.84
CA THR A 217 0.55 -3.91 25.85
C THR A 217 -0.09 -4.76 24.77
N VAL A 218 -0.12 -4.23 23.53
CA VAL A 218 -0.70 -4.91 22.37
C VAL A 218 0.41 -5.16 21.35
N ARG A 219 0.76 -6.45 21.16
CA ARG A 219 1.65 -6.88 20.09
C ARG A 219 0.80 -7.29 18.90
N THR A 220 1.04 -6.68 17.74
CA THR A 220 0.28 -6.97 16.52
C THR A 220 1.16 -6.85 15.29
N SER A 221 0.76 -7.51 14.18
CA SER A 221 1.43 -7.35 12.89
C SER A 221 0.83 -6.15 12.14
N CYS A 222 1.36 -4.95 12.38
CA CYS A 222 0.88 -3.71 11.73
C CYS A 222 2.02 -2.87 11.16
N GLN A 223 1.65 -1.87 10.35
CA GLN A 223 2.57 -0.96 9.65
C GLN A 223 2.83 0.34 10.41
N ASN A 224 2.05 0.64 11.46
CA ASN A 224 1.95 1.97 12.08
C ASN A 224 1.57 1.91 13.57
N PRO A 225 2.46 1.41 14.44
CA PRO A 225 2.16 1.16 15.86
C PRO A 225 1.65 2.40 16.60
N ALA A 226 2.20 3.60 16.34
CA ALA A 226 1.76 4.81 17.02
C ALA A 226 0.34 5.26 16.62
N THR A 227 -0.03 5.11 15.34
CA THR A 227 -1.40 5.38 14.87
C THR A 227 -2.40 4.39 15.49
N LEU A 228 -2.02 3.10 15.54
CA LEU A 228 -2.85 2.05 16.12
C LEU A 228 -3.07 2.29 17.62
N ARG A 229 -2.03 2.73 18.36
CA ARG A 229 -2.13 3.16 19.77
C ARG A 229 -3.23 4.19 19.96
N GLY A 230 -3.21 5.25 19.15
CA GLY A 230 -4.22 6.32 19.24
C GLY A 230 -5.64 5.83 18.99
N ALA A 231 -5.83 4.97 17.99
CA ALA A 231 -7.13 4.41 17.65
C ALA A 231 -7.66 3.45 18.75
N LEU A 232 -6.81 2.57 19.28
CA LEU A 232 -7.18 1.69 20.40
C LEU A 232 -7.54 2.47 21.66
N ALA A 233 -6.71 3.44 22.03
CA ALA A 233 -6.91 4.24 23.24
C ALA A 233 -8.22 5.04 23.18
N GLY A 234 -8.44 5.76 22.05
CA GLY A 234 -9.57 6.68 21.93
C GLY A 234 -10.91 6.01 21.62
N SER A 235 -10.92 5.00 20.71
CA SER A 235 -12.19 4.42 20.24
C SER A 235 -12.62 3.17 20.99
N VAL A 236 -11.68 2.39 21.52
CA VAL A 236 -12.00 1.07 22.10
C VAL A 236 -11.90 1.07 23.62
N LEU A 237 -10.79 1.56 24.14
CA LEU A 237 -10.45 1.40 25.55
C LEU A 237 -10.90 2.60 26.40
N ASN A 238 -11.13 3.74 25.77
CA ASN A 238 -11.48 5.02 26.42
C ASN A 238 -10.48 5.38 27.53
N VAL A 239 -9.19 5.34 27.19
CA VAL A 239 -8.07 5.64 28.09
C VAL A 239 -7.11 6.64 27.42
N PRO A 240 -6.29 7.36 28.21
CA PRO A 240 -5.20 8.15 27.65
C PRO A 240 -4.25 7.31 26.81
N PRO A 241 -3.71 7.83 25.67
CA PRO A 241 -2.80 7.08 24.81
C PRO A 241 -1.58 6.49 25.52
N GLU A 242 -1.10 7.14 26.60
CA GLU A 242 0.04 6.71 27.41
C GLU A 242 -0.21 5.39 28.16
N GLN A 243 -1.48 5.02 28.35
CA GLN A 243 -1.86 3.74 28.92
C GLN A 243 -1.86 2.59 27.91
N VAL A 244 -1.63 2.88 26.63
CA VAL A 244 -1.57 1.87 25.57
C VAL A 244 -0.19 1.86 24.93
N ARG A 245 0.47 0.72 24.94
CA ARG A 245 1.70 0.45 24.21
C ARG A 245 1.42 -0.54 23.10
N VAL A 246 1.72 -0.16 21.86
CA VAL A 246 1.66 -1.06 20.72
C VAL A 246 3.09 -1.46 20.34
N VAL A 247 3.32 -2.77 20.24
CA VAL A 247 4.63 -3.34 19.90
C VAL A 247 4.50 -4.19 18.64
N VAL A 248 5.40 -3.98 17.71
CA VAL A 248 5.48 -4.71 16.45
C VAL A 248 6.88 -5.29 16.31
N GLY A 249 6.98 -6.58 16.10
CA GLY A 249 8.24 -7.25 15.78
C GLY A 249 8.52 -7.30 14.28
N ASP A 250 8.94 -8.46 13.80
CA ASP A 250 9.00 -8.72 12.36
C ASP A 250 7.58 -8.86 11.80
N VAL A 251 7.38 -8.39 10.57
CA VAL A 251 6.08 -8.45 9.88
C VAL A 251 6.25 -9.12 8.52
N GLY A 252 5.50 -10.18 8.30
CA GLY A 252 5.53 -11.01 7.10
C GLY A 252 4.72 -10.45 5.92
N GLY A 253 4.92 -9.16 5.62
CA GLY A 253 4.20 -8.42 4.59
C GLY A 253 3.02 -7.62 5.15
N GLY A 254 2.76 -6.44 4.57
CA GLY A 254 1.64 -5.58 4.96
C GLY A 254 0.86 -5.06 3.75
N PHE A 255 1.56 -4.48 2.78
CA PHE A 255 1.05 -3.98 1.49
C PHE A 255 -0.13 -2.99 1.60
N GLY A 256 -0.26 -2.31 2.75
CA GLY A 256 -1.37 -1.40 3.04
C GLY A 256 -2.50 -2.05 3.86
N MET A 257 -2.73 -3.35 3.73
CA MET A 257 -3.77 -4.08 4.45
C MET A 257 -3.61 -3.96 5.97
N LYS A 258 -2.39 -4.06 6.50
CA LYS A 258 -2.07 -4.00 7.93
C LYS A 258 -1.89 -2.56 8.46
N SER A 259 -2.53 -1.55 7.83
CA SER A 259 -2.39 -0.14 8.21
C SER A 259 -3.56 0.45 9.00
N VAL A 260 -4.56 -0.35 9.33
CA VAL A 260 -5.77 0.08 10.04
C VAL A 260 -6.01 -0.75 11.30
N LEU A 261 -6.81 -0.22 12.22
CA LEU A 261 -7.32 -0.97 13.36
C LEU A 261 -8.41 -1.92 12.89
N TYR A 262 -8.30 -3.19 13.27
CA TYR A 262 -9.28 -4.23 12.96
C TYR A 262 -10.15 -4.58 14.18
N PRO A 263 -11.36 -5.13 13.95
CA PRO A 263 -12.22 -5.64 15.00
C PRO A 263 -11.52 -6.56 15.99
N GLU A 264 -10.67 -7.42 15.48
CA GLU A 264 -9.96 -8.43 16.24
C GLU A 264 -8.94 -7.80 17.22
N ASP A 265 -8.21 -6.75 16.79
CA ASP A 265 -7.28 -6.01 17.66
C ASP A 265 -8.03 -5.39 18.84
N ALA A 266 -9.18 -4.78 18.53
CA ALA A 266 -10.03 -4.10 19.50
C ALA A 266 -10.59 -5.07 20.56
N VAL A 267 -11.15 -6.20 20.11
CA VAL A 267 -11.74 -7.21 21.00
C VAL A 267 -10.68 -7.87 21.85
N CYS A 268 -9.50 -8.20 21.30
CA CYS A 268 -8.39 -8.77 22.08
C CYS A 268 -7.93 -7.81 23.18
N ALA A 269 -7.78 -6.52 22.88
CA ALA A 269 -7.38 -5.52 23.88
C ALA A 269 -8.43 -5.37 25.00
N TRP A 270 -9.71 -5.31 24.64
CA TRP A 270 -10.82 -5.27 25.60
C TRP A 270 -10.87 -6.55 26.46
N ALA A 271 -10.76 -7.72 25.84
CA ALA A 271 -10.83 -9.02 26.51
C ALA A 271 -9.66 -9.21 27.50
N ALA A 272 -8.46 -8.77 27.17
CA ALA A 272 -7.30 -8.86 28.05
C ALA A 272 -7.55 -8.19 29.42
N ARG A 273 -8.16 -6.99 29.41
CA ARG A 273 -8.55 -6.29 30.66
C ARG A 273 -9.67 -6.99 31.39
N ASN A 274 -10.73 -7.39 30.68
CA ASN A 274 -11.97 -7.85 31.32
C ASN A 274 -11.87 -9.29 31.86
N PHE A 275 -11.01 -10.12 31.24
CA PHE A 275 -10.78 -11.50 31.71
C PHE A 275 -9.49 -11.67 32.53
N GLY A 276 -8.68 -10.60 32.67
CA GLY A 276 -7.44 -10.64 33.47
C GLY A 276 -6.39 -11.62 32.95
N ARG A 277 -6.36 -11.87 31.64
CA ARG A 277 -5.48 -12.83 30.96
C ARG A 277 -4.81 -12.20 29.74
N SER A 278 -3.61 -12.66 29.42
CA SER A 278 -3.07 -12.42 28.06
C SER A 278 -3.98 -13.12 27.04
N VAL A 279 -4.32 -12.44 25.96
CA VAL A 279 -5.28 -12.90 24.95
C VAL A 279 -4.65 -12.85 23.57
N PHE A 280 -4.74 -13.92 22.80
CA PHE A 280 -4.15 -14.03 21.48
C PHE A 280 -5.15 -14.47 20.43
N TRP A 281 -5.13 -13.80 19.30
CA TRP A 281 -5.82 -14.17 18.07
C TRP A 281 -4.85 -14.18 16.89
N ARG A 282 -5.03 -15.11 15.97
CA ARG A 282 -4.39 -15.15 14.65
C ARG A 282 -5.39 -15.66 13.63
N ALA A 283 -5.53 -14.92 12.53
CA ALA A 283 -6.37 -15.34 11.41
C ALA A 283 -5.87 -16.66 10.80
N SER A 284 -6.79 -17.55 10.47
CA SER A 284 -6.52 -18.57 9.45
C SER A 284 -6.46 -17.90 8.06
N ARG A 285 -5.94 -18.60 7.05
CA ARG A 285 -5.90 -18.06 5.71
C ARG A 285 -7.31 -17.76 5.15
N SER A 286 -8.27 -18.65 5.39
CA SER A 286 -9.67 -18.43 4.99
C SER A 286 -10.32 -17.27 5.74
N GLU A 287 -10.01 -17.11 7.02
CA GLU A 287 -10.49 -15.97 7.80
C GLU A 287 -9.90 -14.64 7.29
N GLU A 288 -8.65 -14.64 6.80
CA GLU A 288 -8.03 -13.48 6.18
C GLU A 288 -8.77 -13.05 4.91
N PHE A 289 -9.22 -13.98 4.07
CA PHE A 289 -10.05 -13.68 2.90
C PHE A 289 -11.38 -13.03 3.27
N LEU A 290 -11.99 -13.46 4.37
CA LEU A 290 -13.29 -12.97 4.83
C LEU A 290 -13.21 -11.61 5.51
N SER A 291 -12.12 -11.31 6.22
CA SER A 291 -12.10 -10.23 7.22
C SER A 291 -11.02 -9.18 7.00
N ALA A 292 -9.97 -9.45 6.22
CA ALA A 292 -9.00 -8.42 5.87
C ALA A 292 -9.57 -7.47 4.81
N ASN A 293 -9.19 -6.19 4.87
CA ASN A 293 -9.59 -5.23 3.85
C ASN A 293 -9.06 -5.65 2.47
N HIS A 294 -9.94 -5.63 1.47
CA HIS A 294 -9.59 -5.87 0.08
C HIS A 294 -9.05 -4.60 -0.60
N GLY A 295 -8.52 -4.73 -1.82
CA GLY A 295 -8.07 -3.60 -2.64
C GLY A 295 -8.80 -3.52 -3.97
N ARG A 296 -8.63 -2.39 -4.68
CA ARG A 296 -9.20 -2.11 -6.00
C ARG A 296 -10.73 -2.02 -5.99
N ASP A 297 -11.43 -2.77 -6.87
CA ASP A 297 -12.88 -2.83 -7.02
C ASP A 297 -13.48 -1.50 -7.54
N GLN A 298 -12.97 -1.06 -8.72
CA GLN A 298 -13.37 0.21 -9.33
C GLN A 298 -13.73 0.02 -10.79
N HIS A 299 -14.87 0.57 -11.20
CA HIS A 299 -15.22 0.77 -12.59
C HIS A 299 -14.68 2.13 -13.06
N ASN A 300 -13.90 2.13 -14.13
CA ASN A 300 -13.25 3.30 -14.68
C ASN A 300 -13.65 3.52 -16.14
N GLU A 301 -14.10 4.72 -16.44
CA GLU A 301 -14.40 5.17 -17.79
C GLU A 301 -13.51 6.36 -18.13
N GLY A 302 -12.94 6.36 -19.33
CA GLY A 302 -12.08 7.45 -19.80
C GLY A 302 -12.29 7.77 -21.26
N GLU A 303 -12.23 9.05 -21.58
CA GLU A 303 -12.20 9.58 -22.94
C GLU A 303 -11.04 10.54 -23.09
N LEU A 304 -10.25 10.38 -24.14
CA LEU A 304 -9.09 11.20 -24.47
C LEU A 304 -9.30 11.91 -25.82
N ALA A 305 -9.40 13.22 -25.79
CA ALA A 305 -9.54 14.06 -26.97
C ALA A 305 -8.16 14.38 -27.55
N LEU A 306 -7.96 14.15 -28.87
CA LEU A 306 -6.71 14.37 -29.57
C LEU A 306 -6.95 15.20 -30.85
N ASP A 307 -5.93 15.98 -31.22
CA ASP A 307 -5.90 16.63 -32.55
C ASP A 307 -5.46 15.64 -33.65
N ALA A 308 -5.37 16.13 -34.90
CA ALA A 308 -5.00 15.31 -36.06
C ALA A 308 -3.57 14.76 -35.97
N GLU A 309 -2.69 15.42 -35.25
CA GLU A 309 -1.30 15.05 -35.03
C GLU A 309 -1.12 14.11 -33.84
N GLY A 310 -2.21 13.82 -33.10
CA GLY A 310 -2.21 12.97 -31.91
C GLY A 310 -1.74 13.70 -30.63
N LYS A 311 -1.83 15.03 -30.57
CA LYS A 311 -1.64 15.80 -29.35
C LYS A 311 -2.91 15.74 -28.50
N VAL A 312 -2.75 15.53 -27.21
CA VAL A 312 -3.87 15.52 -26.25
C VAL A 312 -4.39 16.94 -26.05
N LEU A 313 -5.70 17.09 -26.22
CA LEU A 313 -6.44 18.34 -26.00
C LEU A 313 -7.18 18.35 -24.66
N GLY A 314 -7.66 17.20 -24.20
CA GLY A 314 -8.41 17.09 -22.96
C GLY A 314 -8.67 15.65 -22.54
N LEU A 315 -8.98 15.47 -21.25
CA LEU A 315 -9.25 14.17 -20.62
C LEU A 315 -10.57 14.25 -19.87
N ARG A 316 -11.49 13.31 -20.13
CA ARG A 316 -12.71 13.12 -19.30
C ARG A 316 -12.66 11.77 -18.63
N VAL A 317 -12.94 11.74 -17.32
CA VAL A 317 -12.83 10.53 -16.50
C VAL A 317 -14.03 10.40 -15.57
N ARG A 318 -14.51 9.17 -15.43
CA ARG A 318 -15.45 8.76 -14.41
C ARG A 318 -14.90 7.56 -13.66
N ILE A 319 -14.85 7.66 -12.33
CA ILE A 319 -14.41 6.60 -11.41
C ILE A 319 -15.58 6.27 -10.49
N VAL A 320 -15.95 5.00 -10.41
CA VAL A 320 -16.93 4.50 -9.45
C VAL A 320 -16.28 3.36 -8.69
N GLY A 321 -15.98 3.56 -7.41
CA GLY A 321 -15.29 2.55 -6.58
C GLY A 321 -16.18 1.99 -5.49
N ASN A 322 -16.13 0.68 -5.30
CA ASN A 322 -16.74 -0.01 -4.18
C ASN A 322 -15.91 0.20 -2.92
N VAL A 323 -16.53 0.62 -1.83
CA VAL A 323 -15.85 0.84 -0.55
C VAL A 323 -16.30 -0.16 0.54
N GLY A 324 -17.09 -1.17 0.15
CA GLY A 324 -17.66 -2.15 1.06
C GLY A 324 -18.79 -1.56 1.91
N ALA A 325 -19.14 -2.27 2.98
CA ALA A 325 -20.37 -1.99 3.72
C ALA A 325 -20.33 -0.70 4.54
N TYR A 326 -19.16 -0.24 4.97
CA TYR A 326 -19.03 0.90 5.89
C TYR A 326 -18.29 2.10 5.30
N GLY A 327 -17.61 1.96 4.17
CA GLY A 327 -16.83 3.04 3.58
C GLY A 327 -15.77 3.61 4.53
N SER A 328 -15.28 2.80 5.44
CA SER A 328 -14.37 3.22 6.50
C SER A 328 -12.89 3.19 6.07
N GLY A 329 -12.06 3.87 6.86
CA GLY A 329 -10.61 3.89 6.66
C GLY A 329 -10.18 4.61 5.38
N PRO A 330 -8.99 4.27 4.86
CA PRO A 330 -8.42 4.95 3.69
C PRO A 330 -9.14 4.65 2.37
N GLY A 331 -9.97 3.58 2.30
CA GLY A 331 -10.59 3.11 1.05
C GLY A 331 -11.38 4.19 0.32
N THR A 332 -12.20 4.94 1.04
CA THR A 332 -13.00 6.03 0.45
C THR A 332 -12.12 7.13 -0.15
N ILE A 333 -11.11 7.61 0.61
CA ILE A 333 -10.19 8.66 0.13
C ILE A 333 -9.37 8.15 -1.07
N ILE A 334 -9.00 6.87 -1.10
CA ILE A 334 -8.27 6.26 -2.21
C ILE A 334 -9.05 6.42 -3.51
N VAL A 335 -10.34 6.10 -3.50
CA VAL A 335 -11.21 6.20 -4.67
C VAL A 335 -11.42 7.64 -5.10
N VAL A 336 -11.81 8.52 -4.16
CA VAL A 336 -12.30 9.85 -4.54
C VAL A 336 -11.20 10.91 -4.65
N ALA A 337 -10.02 10.71 -4.04
CA ALA A 337 -9.00 11.75 -3.97
C ALA A 337 -7.56 11.28 -4.26
N ILE A 338 -7.09 10.14 -3.72
CA ILE A 338 -5.67 9.75 -3.85
C ILE A 338 -5.37 9.22 -5.26
N GLY A 339 -6.17 8.28 -5.76
CA GLY A 339 -6.03 7.76 -7.13
C GLY A 339 -6.07 8.86 -8.18
N PRO A 340 -7.05 9.76 -8.15
CA PRO A 340 -7.14 10.90 -9.05
C PRO A 340 -5.91 11.79 -9.21
N LYS A 341 -5.05 11.90 -8.18
CA LYS A 341 -3.85 12.77 -8.22
C LYS A 341 -2.88 12.46 -9.36
N VAL A 342 -2.82 11.20 -9.80
CA VAL A 342 -1.91 10.76 -10.86
C VAL A 342 -2.61 10.48 -12.20
N ILE A 343 -3.86 10.89 -12.36
CA ILE A 343 -4.69 10.54 -13.53
C ILE A 343 -4.12 11.06 -14.86
N THR A 344 -3.35 12.13 -14.85
CA THR A 344 -2.68 12.66 -16.05
C THR A 344 -1.41 11.91 -16.41
N GLY A 345 -0.92 11.04 -15.51
CA GLY A 345 0.37 10.38 -15.68
C GLY A 345 1.50 11.37 -15.94
N VAL A 346 2.38 11.00 -16.82
CA VAL A 346 3.55 11.80 -17.25
C VAL A 346 3.26 12.71 -18.47
N TYR A 347 1.98 12.86 -18.82
CA TYR A 347 1.56 13.53 -20.04
C TYR A 347 1.11 14.98 -19.79
N HIS A 348 1.42 15.84 -20.77
CA HIS A 348 0.88 17.19 -20.81
C HIS A 348 -0.59 17.14 -21.25
N ILE A 349 -1.49 17.22 -20.30
CA ILE A 349 -2.94 17.26 -20.49
C ILE A 349 -3.42 18.66 -20.12
N PRO A 350 -3.86 19.49 -21.11
CA PRO A 350 -4.20 20.88 -20.85
C PRO A 350 -5.42 21.09 -19.94
N THR A 351 -6.40 20.20 -20.03
CA THR A 351 -7.64 20.28 -19.25
C THR A 351 -8.22 18.90 -18.99
N LEU A 352 -9.00 18.79 -17.88
CA LEU A 352 -9.73 17.57 -17.55
C LEU A 352 -11.08 17.88 -16.89
N ASP A 353 -12.02 16.93 -17.01
CA ASP A 353 -13.21 16.81 -16.16
C ASP A 353 -13.22 15.41 -15.54
N LEU A 354 -12.95 15.32 -14.24
CA LEU A 354 -12.93 14.06 -13.50
C LEU A 354 -14.04 14.05 -12.45
N ARG A 355 -14.81 12.95 -12.44
CA ARG A 355 -15.80 12.64 -11.41
C ARG A 355 -15.46 11.31 -10.77
N SER A 356 -15.44 11.29 -9.44
CA SER A 356 -15.20 10.09 -8.66
C SER A 356 -16.30 9.89 -7.62
N GLU A 357 -16.78 8.66 -7.51
CA GLU A 357 -17.83 8.25 -6.57
C GLU A 357 -17.36 7.01 -5.80
N ALA A 358 -17.52 7.03 -4.48
CA ALA A 358 -17.35 5.87 -3.61
C ALA A 358 -18.73 5.32 -3.26
N VAL A 359 -18.95 4.04 -3.55
CA VAL A 359 -20.27 3.38 -3.41
C VAL A 359 -20.18 2.29 -2.36
N THR A 360 -21.16 2.24 -1.45
CA THR A 360 -21.27 1.15 -0.46
C THR A 360 -22.01 -0.05 -1.03
N THR A 361 -21.54 -1.25 -0.66
CA THR A 361 -22.15 -2.55 -0.99
C THR A 361 -22.10 -3.49 0.21
N ASN A 362 -22.86 -4.56 0.18
CA ASN A 362 -22.85 -5.61 1.21
C ASN A 362 -21.67 -6.57 1.05
N THR A 363 -20.46 -6.00 0.96
CA THR A 363 -19.20 -6.73 0.89
C THR A 363 -18.24 -6.25 1.97
N ASN A 364 -17.19 -7.03 2.24
CA ASN A 364 -16.10 -6.59 3.11
C ASN A 364 -15.51 -5.24 2.65
N LEU A 365 -14.87 -4.53 3.56
CA LEU A 365 -14.34 -3.19 3.31
C LEU A 365 -13.22 -3.24 2.27
N VAL A 366 -13.18 -2.20 1.44
CA VAL A 366 -12.04 -1.91 0.56
C VAL A 366 -11.14 -0.91 1.25
N GLY A 367 -9.85 -1.20 1.28
CA GLY A 367 -8.82 -0.39 1.93
C GLY A 367 -7.60 -0.19 1.06
N ALA A 368 -6.49 0.16 1.71
CA ALA A 368 -5.22 0.32 1.02
C ALA A 368 -4.67 -1.04 0.55
N TYR A 369 -4.34 -1.10 -0.72
CA TYR A 369 -3.51 -2.15 -1.32
C TYR A 369 -2.46 -1.47 -2.19
N ARG A 370 -1.22 -1.95 -2.13
CA ARG A 370 -0.01 -1.41 -2.76
C ARG A 370 -0.28 -0.56 -4.00
N GLY A 371 0.03 0.74 -3.93
CA GLY A 371 -0.32 1.74 -4.92
C GLY A 371 -1.59 2.55 -4.60
N ALA A 372 -2.56 2.03 -3.83
CA ALA A 372 -3.70 2.77 -3.26
C ALA A 372 -4.39 3.72 -4.27
N GLY A 373 -5.04 3.18 -5.31
CA GLY A 373 -5.75 3.91 -6.37
C GLY A 373 -4.88 4.46 -7.50
N ARG A 374 -3.56 4.61 -7.28
CA ARG A 374 -2.63 5.06 -8.33
C ARG A 374 -2.47 4.03 -9.45
N PRO A 375 -2.40 2.69 -9.19
CA PRO A 375 -2.44 1.69 -10.24
C PRO A 375 -3.71 1.78 -11.11
N ASP A 376 -4.85 2.07 -10.50
CA ASP A 376 -6.14 2.18 -11.19
C ASP A 376 -6.17 3.40 -12.13
N ALA A 377 -5.67 4.56 -11.66
CA ALA A 377 -5.57 5.78 -12.44
C ALA A 377 -4.55 5.67 -13.58
N ILE A 378 -3.37 5.11 -13.32
CA ILE A 378 -2.35 4.89 -14.35
C ILE A 378 -2.80 3.82 -15.35
N PHE A 379 -3.53 2.80 -14.91
CA PHE A 379 -4.12 1.84 -15.83
C PHE A 379 -5.06 2.54 -16.81
N LEU A 380 -5.90 3.47 -16.34
CA LEU A 380 -6.80 4.21 -17.20
C LEU A 380 -6.07 5.03 -18.27
N ILE A 381 -5.12 5.88 -17.87
CA ILE A 381 -4.42 6.75 -18.83
C ILE A 381 -3.55 5.96 -19.80
N GLU A 382 -2.86 4.90 -19.36
CA GLU A 382 -2.03 4.05 -20.20
C GLU A 382 -2.86 3.20 -21.19
N ARG A 383 -4.07 2.78 -20.80
CA ARG A 383 -5.05 2.16 -21.71
C ARG A 383 -5.54 3.14 -22.77
N LEU A 384 -5.85 4.38 -22.38
CA LEU A 384 -6.27 5.43 -23.32
C LEU A 384 -5.16 5.76 -24.33
N MET A 385 -3.91 5.90 -23.87
CA MET A 385 -2.76 6.16 -24.75
C MET A 385 -2.54 5.00 -25.74
N ASP A 386 -2.72 3.76 -25.30
CA ASP A 386 -2.53 2.59 -26.14
C ASP A 386 -3.69 2.41 -27.15
N GLN A 387 -4.92 2.69 -26.71
CA GLN A 387 -6.08 2.71 -27.58
C GLN A 387 -5.97 3.80 -28.65
N ALA A 388 -5.62 5.02 -28.24
CA ALA A 388 -5.42 6.14 -29.16
C ALA A 388 -4.33 5.85 -30.20
N ALA A 389 -3.19 5.24 -29.78
CA ALA A 389 -2.14 4.85 -30.71
C ALA A 389 -2.62 3.84 -31.73
N ALA A 390 -3.42 2.87 -31.31
CA ALA A 390 -4.01 1.88 -32.21
C ALA A 390 -5.01 2.50 -33.21
N ASP A 391 -5.91 3.35 -32.73
CA ASP A 391 -6.92 4.02 -33.54
C ASP A 391 -6.27 4.91 -34.60
N LEU A 392 -5.23 5.65 -34.22
CA LEU A 392 -4.46 6.54 -35.11
C LEU A 392 -3.40 5.80 -35.94
N LYS A 393 -3.22 4.49 -35.73
CA LYS A 393 -2.20 3.64 -36.36
C LYS A 393 -0.76 4.19 -36.15
N LEU A 394 -0.51 4.75 -34.96
CA LEU A 394 0.79 5.24 -34.54
C LEU A 394 1.51 4.18 -33.68
N ASP A 395 2.85 4.22 -33.70
CA ASP A 395 3.63 3.47 -32.71
C ASP A 395 3.29 4.00 -31.31
N PRO A 396 2.98 3.13 -30.33
CA PRO A 396 2.58 3.57 -28.99
C PRO A 396 3.66 4.36 -28.26
N ALA A 397 4.94 4.15 -28.57
CA ALA A 397 6.05 4.95 -28.03
C ALA A 397 6.07 6.35 -28.66
N GLU A 398 5.72 6.46 -29.95
CA GLU A 398 5.68 7.75 -30.64
C GLU A 398 4.54 8.63 -30.14
N LEU A 399 3.33 8.08 -29.92
CA LEU A 399 2.21 8.83 -29.36
C LEU A 399 2.56 9.37 -27.97
N ARG A 400 3.20 8.55 -27.12
CA ARG A 400 3.67 8.96 -25.80
C ARG A 400 4.68 10.10 -25.87
N ARG A 401 5.67 9.97 -26.76
CA ARG A 401 6.71 11.00 -26.97
C ARG A 401 6.13 12.37 -27.33
N ARG A 402 5.08 12.41 -28.17
CA ARG A 402 4.40 13.66 -28.56
C ARG A 402 3.75 14.37 -27.38
N ASN A 403 3.37 13.64 -26.35
CA ASN A 403 2.52 14.12 -25.27
C ASN A 403 3.22 14.24 -23.91
N PHE A 404 4.51 13.92 -23.80
CA PHE A 404 5.21 14.06 -22.53
C PHE A 404 5.32 15.51 -22.05
N ILE A 405 5.23 15.67 -20.73
CA ILE A 405 5.76 16.86 -20.06
C ILE A 405 7.27 16.88 -20.28
N GLN A 406 7.80 18.01 -20.75
CA GLN A 406 9.22 18.16 -21.06
C GLN A 406 10.02 18.54 -19.80
N PRO A 407 11.32 18.17 -19.71
CA PRO A 407 12.16 18.51 -18.55
C PRO A 407 12.26 20.01 -18.26
N GLU A 408 12.19 20.84 -19.32
CA GLU A 408 12.24 22.31 -19.24
C GLU A 408 10.97 22.92 -18.62
N GLN A 409 9.89 22.14 -18.53
CA GLN A 409 8.63 22.58 -17.91
C GLN A 409 8.63 22.35 -16.39
N MET A 410 9.68 21.68 -15.83
CA MET A 410 9.76 21.43 -14.39
C MET A 410 10.21 22.69 -13.62
N PRO A 411 9.56 23.00 -12.46
CA PRO A 411 8.45 22.27 -11.83
C PRO A 411 7.15 22.44 -12.62
N TYR A 412 6.42 21.34 -12.84
CA TYR A 412 5.18 21.31 -13.62
C TYR A 412 3.96 21.14 -12.71
N THR A 413 2.95 21.98 -12.92
CA THR A 413 1.67 21.86 -12.19
C THR A 413 0.62 21.24 -13.11
N THR A 414 0.02 20.13 -12.65
CA THR A 414 -1.02 19.41 -13.38
C THR A 414 -2.38 20.12 -13.27
N PRO A 415 -3.37 19.83 -14.14
CA PRO A 415 -4.74 20.30 -13.96
C PRO A 415 -5.42 19.83 -12.67
N MET A 416 -4.85 18.84 -11.97
CA MET A 416 -5.26 18.39 -10.65
C MET A 416 -4.67 19.24 -9.51
N GLY A 417 -3.76 20.19 -9.81
CA GLY A 417 -3.07 21.00 -8.82
C GLY A 417 -1.83 20.35 -8.19
N GLU A 418 -1.45 19.16 -8.63
CA GLU A 418 -0.22 18.48 -8.18
C GLU A 418 1.01 19.07 -8.89
N GLN A 419 2.10 19.24 -8.15
CA GLN A 419 3.34 19.82 -8.66
C GLN A 419 4.46 18.78 -8.73
N PHE A 420 4.97 18.51 -9.93
CA PHE A 420 6.14 17.67 -10.16
C PHE A 420 7.41 18.49 -10.03
N ASP A 421 8.32 18.09 -9.15
CA ASP A 421 9.57 18.81 -8.87
C ASP A 421 10.69 18.47 -9.86
N SER A 422 10.67 17.25 -10.39
CA SER A 422 11.71 16.69 -11.26
C SER A 422 11.18 15.55 -12.12
N GLY A 423 11.85 15.28 -13.25
CA GLY A 423 11.58 14.17 -14.17
C GLY A 423 12.08 14.43 -15.57
N ASN A 424 12.47 13.37 -16.29
CA ASN A 424 12.87 13.40 -17.69
C ASN A 424 12.23 12.23 -18.45
N PHE A 425 10.93 12.33 -18.71
CA PHE A 425 10.13 11.26 -19.31
C PHE A 425 10.55 10.90 -20.74
N PRO A 426 10.96 11.86 -21.61
CA PRO A 426 11.52 11.52 -22.91
C PRO A 426 12.79 10.66 -22.83
N HIS A 427 13.69 10.95 -21.88
CA HIS A 427 14.90 10.16 -21.66
C HIS A 427 14.55 8.75 -21.16
N MET A 428 13.65 8.64 -20.16
CA MET A 428 13.18 7.35 -19.62
C MET A 428 12.64 6.46 -20.75
N LEU A 429 11.80 7.00 -21.62
CA LEU A 429 11.29 6.27 -22.78
C LEU A 429 12.42 5.85 -23.73
N ALA A 430 13.26 6.78 -24.16
CA ALA A 430 14.31 6.49 -25.14
C ALA A 430 15.27 5.40 -24.65
N ARG A 431 15.66 5.48 -23.37
CA ARG A 431 16.57 4.50 -22.75
C ARG A 431 15.92 3.13 -22.60
N THR A 432 14.64 3.07 -22.18
CA THR A 432 13.92 1.80 -22.06
C THR A 432 13.69 1.12 -23.39
N LEU A 433 13.40 1.88 -24.46
CA LEU A 433 13.31 1.35 -25.82
C LEU A 433 14.63 0.71 -26.28
N TYR A 434 15.78 1.30 -25.90
CA TYR A 434 17.09 0.73 -26.17
C TYR A 434 17.34 -0.56 -25.36
N LEU A 435 17.10 -0.53 -24.06
CA LEU A 435 17.30 -1.66 -23.14
C LEU A 435 16.43 -2.87 -23.50
N SER A 436 15.17 -2.63 -23.87
CA SER A 436 14.21 -3.66 -24.27
C SER A 436 14.43 -4.18 -25.70
N ASP A 437 15.36 -3.61 -26.46
CA ASP A 437 15.57 -3.94 -27.88
C ASP A 437 14.25 -3.84 -28.69
N TRP A 438 13.54 -2.73 -28.48
CA TRP A 438 12.21 -2.45 -29.05
C TRP A 438 12.16 -2.62 -30.58
N LYS A 439 13.20 -2.23 -31.27
CA LYS A 439 13.28 -2.26 -32.75
C LYS A 439 13.26 -3.67 -33.33
N GLN A 440 13.78 -4.67 -32.61
CA GLN A 440 13.85 -6.07 -33.06
C GLN A 440 12.58 -6.88 -32.78
N TYR A 441 11.54 -6.26 -32.23
CA TYR A 441 10.29 -6.94 -31.91
C TYR A 441 9.68 -7.68 -33.09
N GLY A 442 9.70 -7.09 -34.30
CA GLY A 442 9.14 -7.72 -35.50
C GLY A 442 9.75 -9.10 -35.78
N GLN A 443 11.07 -9.26 -35.58
CA GLN A 443 11.75 -10.53 -35.74
C GLN A 443 11.28 -11.53 -34.66
N ARG A 444 11.22 -11.09 -33.40
CA ARG A 444 10.76 -11.96 -32.30
C ARG A 444 9.30 -12.39 -32.48
N ARG A 445 8.44 -11.49 -32.96
CA ARG A 445 7.04 -11.81 -33.29
C ARG A 445 6.95 -12.88 -34.39
N ALA A 446 7.70 -12.75 -35.47
CA ALA A 446 7.76 -13.75 -36.54
C ALA A 446 8.24 -15.13 -36.04
N GLN A 447 9.20 -15.16 -35.12
CA GLN A 447 9.66 -16.39 -34.50
C GLN A 447 8.57 -17.06 -33.64
N SER A 448 7.79 -16.27 -32.89
CA SER A 448 6.65 -16.79 -32.13
C SER A 448 5.56 -17.35 -33.03
N GLN A 449 5.21 -16.62 -34.09
CA GLN A 449 4.24 -17.08 -35.09
C GLN A 449 4.65 -18.39 -35.77
N ALA A 450 5.95 -18.56 -36.07
CA ALA A 450 6.47 -19.82 -36.63
C ALA A 450 6.30 -21.01 -35.66
N ARG A 451 6.11 -20.75 -34.35
CA ARG A 451 5.81 -21.77 -33.33
C ARG A 451 4.30 -21.88 -33.01
N GLY A 452 3.46 -21.22 -33.79
CA GLY A 452 2.00 -21.20 -33.56
C GLY A 452 1.55 -20.33 -32.39
N LYS A 453 2.42 -19.45 -31.84
CA LYS A 453 2.08 -18.56 -30.73
C LYS A 453 1.74 -17.16 -31.21
N LEU A 454 0.82 -16.48 -30.51
CA LEU A 454 0.57 -15.05 -30.70
C LEU A 454 1.55 -14.30 -29.80
N ARG A 455 2.17 -13.22 -30.32
CA ARG A 455 3.07 -12.38 -29.52
C ARG A 455 2.58 -10.95 -29.50
N GLY A 456 2.55 -10.35 -28.31
CA GLY A 456 2.25 -8.97 -28.10
C GLY A 456 3.32 -8.27 -27.28
N ARG A 457 3.36 -6.95 -27.42
CA ARG A 457 4.22 -6.08 -26.64
C ARG A 457 3.47 -4.83 -26.19
N ALA A 458 3.88 -4.28 -25.06
CA ALA A 458 3.40 -2.99 -24.63
C ALA A 458 4.48 -2.20 -23.91
N ILE A 459 4.21 -0.89 -23.81
CA ILE A 459 4.99 0.06 -23.05
C ILE A 459 4.07 0.91 -22.19
N SER A 460 4.47 1.12 -20.92
CA SER A 460 3.82 2.07 -20.04
C SER A 460 4.86 3.04 -19.48
N THR A 461 4.53 4.33 -19.51
CA THR A 461 5.32 5.40 -18.90
C THR A 461 4.49 6.10 -17.85
N PHE A 462 4.94 6.10 -16.63
CA PHE A 462 4.10 6.49 -15.50
C PHE A 462 4.90 7.10 -14.37
N LEU A 463 4.17 7.71 -13.44
CA LEU A 463 4.71 8.19 -12.18
C LEU A 463 3.82 7.77 -11.02
N GLU A 464 4.36 7.86 -9.83
CA GLU A 464 3.66 7.62 -8.58
C GLU A 464 3.68 8.88 -7.70
N TRP A 465 2.57 9.17 -7.03
CA TRP A 465 2.49 10.12 -5.93
C TRP A 465 2.87 9.42 -4.63
N THR A 466 3.91 9.89 -3.93
CA THR A 466 4.38 9.25 -2.70
C THR A 466 4.30 10.18 -1.50
N GLY A 467 4.12 9.59 -0.34
CA GLY A 467 3.97 10.33 0.92
C GLY A 467 2.52 10.59 1.26
N VAL A 468 2.07 10.63 2.41
CA VAL A 468 0.72 10.99 2.88
C VAL A 468 0.82 12.16 3.85
N VAL A 469 1.83 12.11 4.73
CA VAL A 469 2.25 13.18 5.63
C VAL A 469 3.73 13.44 5.36
N HIS A 470 4.08 14.69 5.17
CA HIS A 470 5.39 15.13 4.65
C HIS A 470 6.36 15.51 5.77
N GLU A 471 6.22 14.93 6.94
CA GLU A 471 7.10 15.13 8.08
C GLU A 471 7.38 13.81 8.82
N GLU A 472 8.54 13.73 9.48
CA GLU A 472 8.91 12.61 10.33
C GLU A 472 9.83 13.09 11.45
N THR A 473 9.66 12.52 12.64
CA THR A 473 10.51 12.77 13.80
C THR A 473 11.39 11.54 14.06
N VAL A 474 12.69 11.76 14.16
CA VAL A 474 13.67 10.71 14.44
C VAL A 474 14.55 11.15 15.60
N SER A 475 14.83 10.23 16.51
CA SER A 475 15.79 10.44 17.60
C SER A 475 17.03 9.59 17.37
N MET A 476 18.20 10.10 17.77
CA MET A 476 19.47 9.42 17.67
C MET A 476 20.22 9.50 19.02
N GLN A 477 20.92 8.43 19.37
CA GLN A 477 21.78 8.37 20.54
C GLN A 477 23.11 7.72 20.19
N VAL A 478 24.20 8.46 20.33
CA VAL A 478 25.54 7.92 20.24
C VAL A 478 25.95 7.45 21.62
N GLN A 479 26.22 6.16 21.76
CA GLN A 479 26.54 5.52 23.04
C GLN A 479 28.06 5.58 23.36
N ALA A 480 28.40 5.44 24.63
CA ALA A 480 29.79 5.37 25.09
C ALA A 480 30.59 4.17 24.55
N ASP A 481 29.93 3.12 24.09
CA ASP A 481 30.55 1.95 23.45
C ASP A 481 30.71 2.10 21.93
N GLY A 482 30.33 3.26 21.37
CA GLY A 482 30.43 3.61 19.96
C GLY A 482 29.28 3.16 19.11
N ARG A 483 28.23 2.52 19.66
CA ARG A 483 26.98 2.24 18.92
C ARG A 483 26.17 3.51 18.73
N VAL A 484 25.45 3.57 17.61
CA VAL A 484 24.54 4.65 17.26
C VAL A 484 23.13 4.08 17.18
N PHE A 485 22.31 4.38 18.18
CA PHE A 485 20.91 3.99 18.19
C PHE A 485 20.08 5.04 17.47
N VAL A 486 19.18 4.57 16.60
CA VAL A 486 18.25 5.42 15.85
C VAL A 486 16.84 4.94 16.11
N PHE A 487 15.98 5.84 16.57
CA PHE A 487 14.60 5.57 16.96
C PHE A 487 13.65 6.18 15.91
N THR A 488 12.76 5.35 15.34
CA THR A 488 11.85 5.77 14.28
C THR A 488 10.49 5.09 14.39
N ALA A 489 9.43 5.79 14.00
CA ALA A 489 8.08 5.23 13.87
C ALA A 489 7.89 4.44 12.56
N MET A 490 8.82 4.51 11.62
CA MET A 490 8.77 3.73 10.38
C MET A 490 8.94 2.25 10.70
N GLN A 491 7.96 1.43 10.30
CA GLN A 491 7.94 0.00 10.58
C GLN A 491 8.45 -0.82 9.38
N ALA A 492 9.41 -1.71 9.62
CA ALA A 492 9.81 -2.71 8.65
C ALA A 492 8.77 -3.84 8.53
N MET A 493 8.50 -4.26 7.31
CA MET A 493 7.62 -5.37 6.95
C MET A 493 8.15 -6.18 5.76
N GLY A 494 9.48 -6.28 5.66
CA GLY A 494 10.19 -7.00 4.59
C GLY A 494 10.74 -6.12 3.47
N GLN A 495 10.50 -4.79 3.48
CA GLN A 495 10.95 -3.86 2.43
C GLN A 495 12.40 -3.40 2.57
N GLY A 496 13.19 -3.92 3.54
CA GLY A 496 14.62 -3.61 3.70
C GLY A 496 14.92 -2.22 4.26
N ILE A 497 13.99 -1.62 5.00
CA ILE A 497 14.14 -0.26 5.49
C ILE A 497 15.19 -0.15 6.60
N GLU A 498 15.32 -1.16 7.46
CA GLU A 498 16.34 -1.22 8.50
C GLU A 498 17.74 -1.11 7.88
N SER A 499 18.02 -1.93 6.85
CA SER A 499 19.28 -1.90 6.11
C SER A 499 19.54 -0.57 5.42
N SER A 500 18.50 0.04 4.83
CA SER A 500 18.62 1.34 4.19
C SER A 500 18.98 2.45 5.19
N TYR A 501 18.40 2.42 6.37
CA TYR A 501 18.72 3.38 7.44
C TYR A 501 20.13 3.18 8.00
N VAL A 502 20.56 1.92 8.17
CA VAL A 502 21.94 1.61 8.54
C VAL A 502 22.91 2.21 7.53
N GLN A 503 22.68 2.06 6.22
CA GLN A 503 23.53 2.64 5.18
C GLN A 503 23.57 4.18 5.25
N ILE A 504 22.42 4.84 5.38
CA ILE A 504 22.32 6.30 5.44
C ILE A 504 23.08 6.84 6.67
N VAL A 505 22.85 6.25 7.84
CA VAL A 505 23.46 6.70 9.09
C VAL A 505 24.96 6.40 9.10
N SER A 506 25.38 5.21 8.64
CA SER A 506 26.79 4.83 8.51
C SER A 506 27.57 5.84 7.66
N GLU A 507 27.02 6.24 6.49
CA GLU A 507 27.64 7.26 5.63
C GLU A 507 27.62 8.64 6.30
N ALA A 508 26.47 9.08 6.83
CA ALA A 508 26.30 10.42 7.37
C ALA A 508 27.12 10.66 8.67
N MET A 509 27.27 9.63 9.49
CA MET A 509 28.01 9.67 10.76
C MET A 509 29.47 9.20 10.63
N ASP A 510 29.86 8.73 9.45
CA ASP A 510 31.17 8.14 9.19
C ASP A 510 31.56 7.04 10.20
N VAL A 511 30.60 6.14 10.49
CA VAL A 511 30.73 5.00 11.41
C VAL A 511 30.57 3.67 10.67
N GLU A 512 31.08 2.57 11.22
CA GLU A 512 30.88 1.24 10.65
C GLU A 512 29.40 0.83 10.75
N ALA A 513 28.89 0.12 9.74
CA ALA A 513 27.49 -0.26 9.64
C ALA A 513 27.00 -1.14 10.80
N ASP A 514 27.87 -1.99 11.37
CA ASP A 514 27.57 -2.87 12.51
C ASP A 514 27.43 -2.10 13.84
N LYS A 515 27.79 -0.82 13.86
CA LYS A 515 27.59 0.08 15.01
C LYS A 515 26.23 0.75 14.99
N VAL A 516 25.52 0.76 13.87
CA VAL A 516 24.22 1.39 13.75
C VAL A 516 23.11 0.40 14.12
N VAL A 517 22.27 0.79 15.07
CA VAL A 517 21.13 -0.04 15.56
C VAL A 517 19.83 0.73 15.36
N VAL A 518 18.97 0.22 14.51
CA VAL A 518 17.64 0.81 14.25
C VAL A 518 16.64 0.24 15.24
N ILE A 519 15.99 1.12 16.01
CA ILE A 519 14.92 0.81 16.96
C ILE A 519 13.59 1.29 16.37
N GLN A 520 12.68 0.35 16.15
CA GLN A 520 11.38 0.58 15.53
C GLN A 520 10.32 -0.32 16.16
N GLY A 521 9.04 -0.12 15.80
CA GLY A 521 7.96 -1.02 16.17
C GLY A 521 7.45 -0.86 17.60
N ASP A 522 7.80 0.22 18.30
CA ASP A 522 7.35 0.46 19.67
C ASP A 522 6.78 1.88 19.80
N SER A 523 5.49 1.98 20.08
CA SER A 523 4.79 3.24 20.19
C SER A 523 5.22 4.12 21.38
N ASP A 524 5.96 3.57 22.35
CA ASP A 524 6.53 4.36 23.45
C ASP A 524 7.83 5.04 23.06
N VAL A 525 8.48 4.54 22.02
CA VAL A 525 9.84 4.93 21.65
C VAL A 525 9.86 5.96 20.53
N ALA A 526 8.89 5.90 19.63
CA ALA A 526 8.79 6.81 18.50
C ALA A 526 7.33 7.13 18.13
N GLU A 527 7.09 8.38 17.77
CA GLU A 527 5.81 8.87 17.29
C GLU A 527 5.87 9.15 15.79
N GLY A 528 4.79 8.83 15.05
CA GLY A 528 4.68 9.02 13.61
C GLY A 528 3.58 8.19 13.00
N ILE A 529 3.38 8.29 11.70
CA ILE A 529 2.32 7.55 11.01
C ILE A 529 2.77 6.19 10.45
N GLY A 530 4.03 5.82 10.64
CA GLY A 530 4.57 4.54 10.16
C GLY A 530 4.84 4.45 8.67
N SER A 531 4.94 3.21 8.17
CA SER A 531 5.29 2.90 6.77
C SER A 531 4.07 2.76 5.89
N VAL A 532 3.69 3.82 5.17
CA VAL A 532 2.55 3.90 4.25
C VAL A 532 2.91 4.78 3.03
N GLY A 533 2.30 4.57 1.86
CA GLY A 533 2.40 5.45 0.70
C GLY A 533 3.83 5.71 0.22
N SER A 534 4.70 4.71 0.27
CA SER A 534 6.11 4.74 -0.18
C SER A 534 6.98 5.82 0.50
N ARG A 535 6.56 6.32 1.70
CA ARG A 535 7.22 7.44 2.41
C ARG A 535 8.46 7.05 3.20
N SER A 536 8.64 5.76 3.52
CA SER A 536 9.61 5.31 4.50
C SER A 536 11.05 5.72 4.18
N LEU A 537 11.47 5.63 2.90
CA LEU A 537 12.84 6.02 2.53
C LEU A 537 12.95 7.53 2.31
N TYR A 538 12.09 8.14 1.48
CA TYR A 538 12.32 9.53 1.10
C TYR A 538 12.06 10.52 2.25
N ILE A 539 11.08 10.28 3.12
CA ILE A 539 10.85 11.10 4.32
C ILE A 539 11.70 10.59 5.49
N GLY A 540 11.57 9.32 5.86
CA GLY A 540 12.30 8.73 6.98
C GLY A 540 13.82 8.75 6.75
N GLY A 541 14.29 8.40 5.55
CA GLY A 541 15.71 8.50 5.19
C GLY A 541 16.22 9.94 5.21
N SER A 542 15.42 10.92 4.80
CA SER A 542 15.75 12.34 4.94
C SER A 542 15.86 12.76 6.41
N ALA A 543 14.98 12.26 7.26
CA ALA A 543 15.06 12.49 8.70
C ALA A 543 16.34 11.88 9.32
N MET A 544 16.78 10.69 8.81
CA MET A 544 18.07 10.09 9.20
C MET A 544 19.26 10.99 8.84
N VAL A 545 19.26 11.57 7.64
CA VAL A 545 20.29 12.54 7.23
C VAL A 545 20.30 13.75 8.14
N SER A 546 19.14 14.31 8.45
CA SER A 546 19.02 15.52 9.26
C SER A 546 19.43 15.29 10.71
N VAL A 547 18.94 14.22 11.35
CA VAL A 547 19.32 13.92 12.76
C VAL A 547 20.80 13.57 12.88
N SER A 548 21.40 12.93 11.87
CA SER A 548 22.84 12.67 11.83
C SER A 548 23.63 13.97 11.80
N LYS A 549 23.24 14.91 10.92
CA LYS A 549 23.86 16.24 10.82
C LYS A 549 23.76 17.02 12.15
N ASP A 550 22.57 17.04 12.75
CA ASP A 550 22.34 17.74 14.01
C ASP A 550 23.10 17.11 15.18
N THR A 551 23.19 15.78 15.21
CA THR A 551 23.98 15.03 16.21
C THR A 551 25.47 15.36 16.08
N LEU A 552 26.00 15.39 14.84
CA LEU A 552 27.42 15.77 14.62
C LEU A 552 27.68 17.24 14.95
N ALA A 553 26.74 18.14 14.70
CA ALA A 553 26.89 19.55 15.12
C ALA A 553 26.98 19.65 16.63
N LYS A 554 26.08 19.01 17.38
CA LYS A 554 26.17 18.95 18.84
C LYS A 554 27.47 18.31 19.34
N ALA A 555 27.87 17.20 18.71
CA ALA A 555 29.14 16.53 19.08
C ALA A 555 30.38 17.38 18.78
N ARG A 556 30.33 18.22 17.72
CA ARG A 556 31.40 19.17 17.39
C ARG A 556 31.58 20.23 18.47
N ASP A 557 30.50 20.78 19.01
CA ASP A 557 30.55 21.75 20.11
C ASP A 557 31.14 21.10 21.36
N LEU A 558 30.70 19.88 21.71
CA LEU A 558 31.27 19.11 22.83
C LEU A 558 32.76 18.78 22.62
N ALA A 559 33.17 18.52 21.38
CA ALA A 559 34.56 18.26 21.05
C ALA A 559 35.43 19.53 21.16
N ALA A 560 34.89 20.69 20.75
CA ALA A 560 35.53 21.99 20.86
C ALA A 560 35.84 22.33 22.34
N ASP A 561 34.86 22.14 23.21
CA ASP A 561 35.04 22.32 24.67
C ASP A 561 36.08 21.33 25.24
N ALA A 562 36.00 20.05 24.84
CA ALA A 562 36.87 19.00 25.33
C ALA A 562 38.34 19.15 24.87
N LEU A 563 38.56 19.72 23.69
CA LEU A 563 39.89 19.95 23.10
C LEU A 563 40.38 21.38 23.29
N GLU A 564 39.60 22.26 23.92
CA GLU A 564 39.92 23.69 24.10
C GLU A 564 40.26 24.35 22.74
N ALA A 565 39.38 24.13 21.73
CA ALA A 565 39.58 24.59 20.36
C ALA A 565 38.30 25.23 19.82
N SER A 566 38.42 26.00 18.74
CA SER A 566 37.22 26.51 18.03
C SER A 566 36.53 25.39 17.28
N PRO A 567 35.17 25.31 17.26
CA PRO A 567 34.44 24.35 16.45
C PRO A 567 34.81 24.40 14.97
N ALA A 568 35.21 25.59 14.45
CA ALA A 568 35.63 25.78 13.08
C ALA A 568 36.98 25.14 12.73
N ASP A 569 37.84 24.91 13.73
CA ASP A 569 39.15 24.31 13.58
C ASP A 569 39.11 22.77 13.68
N LEU A 570 37.93 22.18 13.89
CA LEU A 570 37.76 20.74 14.02
C LEU A 570 37.39 20.09 12.69
N GLU A 571 38.21 19.13 12.28
CA GLU A 571 37.89 18.19 11.19
C GLU A 571 37.27 16.92 11.76
N TYR A 572 36.25 16.40 11.09
CA TYR A 572 35.56 15.15 11.48
C TYR A 572 35.82 14.06 10.46
N ARG A 573 36.40 12.96 10.90
CA ARG A 573 36.61 11.77 10.09
C ARG A 573 36.72 10.52 10.97
N ASP A 574 36.28 9.36 10.46
CA ASP A 574 36.37 8.05 11.12
C ASP A 574 35.89 8.11 12.59
N ALA A 575 34.72 8.71 12.80
CA ALA A 575 34.08 8.93 14.11
C ALA A 575 34.98 9.70 15.12
N ARG A 576 35.86 10.61 14.66
CA ARG A 576 36.74 11.42 15.49
C ARG A 576 36.76 12.88 15.05
N PHE A 577 36.86 13.77 16.03
CA PHE A 577 37.15 15.18 15.82
C PHE A 577 38.64 15.42 16.07
N THR A 578 39.32 16.07 15.14
CA THR A 578 40.77 16.37 15.20
C THR A 578 40.94 17.87 14.98
N ILE A 579 41.80 18.52 15.77
CA ILE A 579 42.16 19.92 15.51
C ILE A 579 43.02 19.96 14.25
N ALA A 580 42.60 20.74 13.24
CA ALA A 580 43.25 20.85 11.95
C ALA A 580 44.79 21.13 12.11
N GLY A 581 45.60 20.35 11.41
CA GLY A 581 47.05 20.49 11.45
C GLY A 581 47.76 19.94 12.71
N THR A 582 47.03 19.22 13.61
CA THR A 582 47.59 18.62 14.83
C THR A 582 47.22 17.14 14.95
N ASP A 583 47.80 16.45 15.97
CA ASP A 583 47.43 15.09 16.37
C ASP A 583 46.41 15.06 17.52
N ARG A 584 46.00 16.23 18.04
CA ARG A 584 44.97 16.31 19.10
C ARG A 584 43.60 15.96 18.56
N ALA A 585 43.06 14.86 19.06
CA ALA A 585 41.76 14.36 18.61
C ALA A 585 40.95 13.73 19.74
N ILE A 586 39.63 13.71 19.58
CA ILE A 586 38.72 13.02 20.49
C ILE A 586 37.71 12.18 19.69
N GLY A 587 37.47 10.96 20.13
CA GLY A 587 36.52 10.07 19.51
C GLY A 587 35.05 10.38 19.88
N LEU A 588 34.12 10.09 18.98
CA LEU A 588 32.69 10.30 19.20
C LEU A 588 32.17 9.48 20.41
N ALA A 589 32.61 8.23 20.56
CA ALA A 589 32.30 7.38 21.72
C ALA A 589 32.88 7.94 23.04
N GLU A 590 34.11 8.50 23.01
CA GLU A 590 34.71 9.14 24.15
C GLU A 590 33.96 10.39 24.58
N LEU A 591 33.50 11.20 23.64
CA LEU A 591 32.64 12.34 23.93
C LEU A 591 31.32 11.90 24.58
N ALA A 592 30.69 10.84 24.07
CA ALA A 592 29.50 10.26 24.66
C ALA A 592 29.77 9.76 26.11
N ALA A 593 30.90 9.10 26.35
CA ALA A 593 31.28 8.61 27.68
C ALA A 593 31.48 9.74 28.71
N ARG A 594 31.83 10.96 28.27
CA ARG A 594 32.02 12.14 29.14
C ARG A 594 30.68 12.79 29.53
N GLN A 595 29.56 12.48 28.82
CA GLN A 595 28.26 13.02 29.17
C GLN A 595 27.71 12.35 30.44
N PRO A 596 26.91 13.06 31.27
CA PRO A 596 26.30 12.49 32.48
C PRO A 596 25.54 11.20 32.21
N GLU A 597 24.80 11.15 31.11
CA GLU A 597 23.93 10.02 30.71
C GLU A 597 24.64 8.98 29.83
N LYS A 598 25.99 9.13 29.66
CA LYS A 598 26.85 8.24 28.86
C LYS A 598 26.40 8.10 27.39
N HIS A 599 25.70 9.09 26.87
CA HIS A 599 25.33 9.17 25.45
C HIS A 599 25.18 10.64 25.00
N ILE A 600 25.25 10.85 23.66
CA ILE A 600 24.88 12.11 23.01
C ILE A 600 23.56 11.87 22.34
N ALA A 601 22.49 12.53 22.80
CA ALA A 601 21.14 12.41 22.24
C ALA A 601 20.76 13.63 21.40
N MET A 602 20.04 13.38 20.30
CA MET A 602 19.43 14.40 19.44
C MET A 602 18.07 13.90 18.96
N THR A 603 17.11 14.80 18.86
CA THR A 603 15.82 14.56 18.20
C THR A 603 15.60 15.63 17.15
N THR A 604 15.29 15.21 15.93
CA THR A 604 15.08 16.12 14.81
C THR A 604 13.74 15.79 14.13
N LYS A 605 12.92 16.82 13.92
CA LYS A 605 11.73 16.77 13.07
C LYS A 605 12.11 17.27 11.69
N GLN A 606 12.06 16.38 10.70
CA GLN A 606 12.28 16.70 9.30
C GLN A 606 10.94 16.93 8.60
N THR A 607 10.80 18.06 7.94
CA THR A 607 9.70 18.33 6.98
C THR A 607 10.28 18.37 5.57
N VAL A 608 9.60 17.76 4.61
CA VAL A 608 9.93 17.81 3.19
C VAL A 608 8.92 18.69 2.43
N GLY A 609 9.28 19.20 1.25
CA GLY A 609 8.50 20.21 0.53
C GLY A 609 7.21 19.71 -0.11
N GLY A 610 6.90 18.41 -0.03
CA GLY A 610 5.70 17.82 -0.62
C GLY A 610 5.90 16.34 -1.00
N PRO A 611 5.03 15.77 -1.85
CA PRO A 611 5.17 14.41 -2.35
C PRO A 611 6.40 14.27 -3.27
N SER A 612 7.07 13.13 -3.24
CA SER A 612 8.06 12.82 -4.27
C SER A 612 7.39 12.10 -5.45
N TRP A 613 8.00 12.21 -6.64
CA TRP A 613 7.46 11.72 -7.91
C TRP A 613 8.39 10.70 -8.56
N PRO A 614 8.52 9.48 -7.99
CA PRO A 614 9.19 8.41 -8.72
C PRO A 614 8.45 8.14 -10.01
N ASN A 615 9.20 7.83 -11.07
CA ASN A 615 8.62 7.56 -12.37
C ASN A 615 9.36 6.40 -13.04
N SER A 616 8.69 5.73 -13.96
CA SER A 616 9.24 4.56 -14.61
C SER A 616 8.73 4.39 -16.02
N CYS A 617 9.48 3.61 -16.79
CA CYS A 617 9.07 3.12 -18.09
C CYS A 617 9.24 1.60 -18.12
N HIS A 618 8.14 0.90 -18.30
CA HIS A 618 8.09 -0.56 -18.37
C HIS A 618 7.79 -1.02 -19.79
N VAL A 619 8.47 -2.06 -20.26
CA VAL A 619 8.18 -2.78 -21.51
C VAL A 619 7.97 -4.24 -21.19
N CYS A 620 6.86 -4.81 -21.65
CA CYS A 620 6.53 -6.21 -21.53
C CYS A 620 6.30 -6.83 -22.89
N GLU A 621 6.81 -8.05 -23.10
CA GLU A 621 6.45 -8.91 -24.21
C GLU A 621 5.86 -10.22 -23.66
N ILE A 622 4.72 -10.62 -24.25
CA ILE A 622 4.01 -11.86 -23.89
C ILE A 622 3.88 -12.78 -25.10
N GLU A 623 3.70 -14.05 -24.85
CA GLU A 623 3.18 -15.03 -25.83
C GLU A 623 1.86 -15.59 -25.33
N ILE A 624 0.93 -15.83 -26.26
CA ILE A 624 -0.35 -16.51 -25.98
C ILE A 624 -0.34 -17.84 -26.75
N ASP A 625 -0.68 -18.91 -26.08
CA ASP A 625 -1.04 -20.17 -26.72
C ASP A 625 -2.49 -20.09 -27.22
N PRO A 626 -2.74 -20.09 -28.53
CA PRO A 626 -4.11 -19.93 -29.04
C PRO A 626 -4.99 -21.18 -28.86
N GLU A 627 -4.43 -22.31 -28.42
CA GLU A 627 -5.19 -23.53 -28.14
C GLU A 627 -5.69 -23.58 -26.71
N THR A 628 -4.94 -23.00 -25.78
CA THR A 628 -5.25 -23.02 -24.33
C THR A 628 -5.65 -21.66 -23.77
N GLY A 629 -5.31 -20.55 -24.47
CA GLY A 629 -5.44 -19.19 -23.96
C GLY A 629 -4.37 -18.80 -22.93
N GLU A 630 -3.40 -19.68 -22.67
CA GLU A 630 -2.33 -19.39 -21.70
C GLU A 630 -1.49 -18.19 -22.13
N VAL A 631 -1.32 -17.23 -21.21
CA VAL A 631 -0.49 -16.03 -21.37
C VAL A 631 0.82 -16.24 -20.63
N SER A 632 1.94 -16.21 -21.35
CA SER A 632 3.28 -16.30 -20.78
C SER A 632 4.02 -14.99 -20.97
N ILE A 633 4.56 -14.41 -19.89
CA ILE A 633 5.46 -13.25 -19.98
C ILE A 633 6.84 -13.77 -20.44
N VAL A 634 7.30 -13.32 -21.60
CA VAL A 634 8.56 -13.80 -22.17
C VAL A 634 9.72 -12.79 -22.06
N ARG A 635 9.41 -11.50 -21.86
CA ARG A 635 10.39 -10.46 -21.53
C ARG A 635 9.73 -9.38 -20.70
N TYR A 636 10.48 -8.84 -19.73
CA TYR A 636 10.06 -7.68 -18.95
C TYR A 636 11.28 -6.80 -18.66
N THR A 637 11.23 -5.54 -19.08
CA THR A 637 12.32 -4.57 -18.91
C THR A 637 11.76 -3.32 -18.24
N THR A 638 12.48 -2.79 -17.24
CA THR A 638 12.12 -1.54 -16.56
C THR A 638 13.32 -0.59 -16.49
N LEU A 639 13.01 0.70 -16.53
CA LEU A 639 13.91 1.77 -16.13
C LEU A 639 13.17 2.63 -15.10
N ASP A 640 13.74 2.74 -13.90
CA ASP A 640 13.10 3.33 -12.74
C ASP A 640 13.89 4.54 -12.25
N ASP A 641 13.25 5.73 -12.23
CA ASP A 641 13.76 6.93 -11.58
C ASP A 641 13.19 6.98 -10.15
N VAL A 642 14.01 6.59 -9.20
CA VAL A 642 13.73 6.66 -7.77
C VAL A 642 14.57 7.74 -7.08
N GLY A 643 15.07 8.71 -7.85
CA GLY A 643 16.03 9.71 -7.40
C GLY A 643 17.35 9.05 -7.01
N ARG A 644 17.95 9.48 -5.89
CA ARG A 644 19.17 8.86 -5.37
C ARG A 644 18.91 7.44 -4.88
N VAL A 645 19.62 6.47 -5.42
CA VAL A 645 19.53 5.05 -5.05
C VAL A 645 20.38 4.80 -3.79
N VAL A 646 19.72 4.41 -2.70
CA VAL A 646 20.44 4.07 -1.45
C VAL A 646 21.02 2.66 -1.51
N ASN A 647 20.18 1.67 -1.89
CA ASN A 647 20.59 0.27 -2.03
C ASN A 647 19.97 -0.33 -3.31
N PRO A 648 20.76 -0.56 -4.37
CA PRO A 648 20.26 -1.09 -5.63
C PRO A 648 19.54 -2.44 -5.50
N MET A 649 20.00 -3.33 -4.64
CA MET A 649 19.38 -4.64 -4.42
C MET A 649 17.98 -4.49 -3.82
N ILE A 650 17.79 -3.57 -2.86
CA ILE A 650 16.49 -3.32 -2.24
C ILE A 650 15.54 -2.67 -3.27
N VAL A 651 16.02 -1.71 -4.07
CA VAL A 651 15.22 -1.10 -5.14
C VAL A 651 14.73 -2.17 -6.12
N ALA A 652 15.64 -3.02 -6.61
CA ALA A 652 15.28 -4.14 -7.50
C ALA A 652 14.23 -5.06 -6.86
N GLY A 653 14.41 -5.43 -5.60
CA GLY A 653 13.45 -6.26 -4.85
C GLY A 653 12.06 -5.62 -4.73
N GLN A 654 11.98 -4.30 -4.51
CA GLN A 654 10.71 -3.59 -4.45
C GLN A 654 10.01 -3.52 -5.82
N VAL A 655 10.75 -3.24 -6.89
CA VAL A 655 10.21 -3.18 -8.27
C VAL A 655 9.73 -4.57 -8.69
N HIS A 656 10.54 -5.62 -8.52
CA HIS A 656 10.15 -7.00 -8.85
C HIS A 656 8.90 -7.45 -8.10
N GLY A 657 8.86 -7.22 -6.78
CA GLY A 657 7.69 -7.57 -5.97
C GLY A 657 6.44 -6.77 -6.33
N GLY A 658 6.59 -5.51 -6.77
CA GLY A 658 5.50 -4.69 -7.29
C GLY A 658 4.95 -5.21 -8.62
N ILE A 659 5.85 -5.58 -9.54
CA ILE A 659 5.49 -6.18 -10.84
C ILE A 659 4.78 -7.52 -10.62
N ALA A 660 5.25 -8.36 -9.67
CA ALA A 660 4.61 -9.63 -9.37
C ALA A 660 3.14 -9.45 -8.96
N GLN A 661 2.84 -8.49 -8.09
CA GLN A 661 1.46 -8.19 -7.71
C GLN A 661 0.64 -7.58 -8.86
N ALA A 662 1.24 -6.77 -9.71
CA ALA A 662 0.58 -6.23 -10.91
C ALA A 662 0.21 -7.33 -11.92
N VAL A 663 1.11 -8.30 -12.12
CA VAL A 663 0.85 -9.50 -12.96
C VAL A 663 -0.26 -10.35 -12.35
N GLY A 664 -0.26 -10.53 -11.04
CA GLY A 664 -1.34 -11.22 -10.33
C GLY A 664 -2.70 -10.58 -10.62
N GLN A 665 -2.81 -9.27 -10.47
CA GLN A 665 -4.03 -8.52 -10.83
C GLN A 665 -4.39 -8.67 -12.31
N ALA A 666 -3.42 -8.58 -13.21
CA ALA A 666 -3.68 -8.63 -14.65
C ALA A 666 -4.17 -10.00 -15.12
N LEU A 667 -3.61 -11.10 -14.59
CA LEU A 667 -3.77 -12.44 -15.16
C LEU A 667 -4.50 -13.46 -14.28
N MET A 668 -4.60 -13.26 -12.94
CA MET A 668 -4.93 -14.36 -12.02
C MET A 668 -5.90 -13.98 -10.91
N GLU A 669 -5.61 -12.91 -10.17
CA GLU A 669 -6.23 -12.61 -8.88
C GLU A 669 -7.62 -12.01 -9.03
N HIS A 670 -8.59 -12.55 -8.30
CA HIS A 670 -9.95 -12.00 -8.24
C HIS A 670 -10.65 -12.43 -6.94
N VAL A 671 -11.05 -11.47 -6.14
CA VAL A 671 -11.99 -11.70 -5.03
C VAL A 671 -13.40 -11.62 -5.59
N HIS A 672 -14.08 -12.75 -5.63
CA HIS A 672 -15.39 -12.89 -6.25
C HIS A 672 -16.49 -13.16 -5.21
N TYR A 673 -17.48 -12.27 -5.19
CA TYR A 673 -18.74 -12.46 -4.45
C TYR A 673 -19.83 -12.95 -5.41
N ASP A 674 -20.59 -13.93 -4.99
CA ASP A 674 -21.79 -14.33 -5.72
C ASP A 674 -22.86 -13.21 -5.67
N PRO A 675 -23.29 -12.66 -6.79
CA PRO A 675 -24.30 -11.58 -6.78
C PRO A 675 -25.66 -11.98 -6.21
N ALA A 676 -26.01 -13.27 -6.26
CA ALA A 676 -27.31 -13.77 -5.83
C ALA A 676 -27.36 -14.01 -4.31
N SER A 677 -26.33 -14.66 -3.77
CA SER A 677 -26.27 -15.02 -2.33
C SER A 677 -25.40 -14.10 -1.48
N GLY A 678 -24.57 -13.27 -2.12
CA GLY A 678 -23.58 -12.42 -1.44
C GLY A 678 -22.43 -13.20 -0.79
N GLN A 679 -22.30 -14.50 -1.06
CA GLN A 679 -21.22 -15.33 -0.52
C GLN A 679 -19.89 -15.04 -1.21
N LEU A 680 -18.80 -15.13 -0.44
CA LEU A 680 -17.45 -15.04 -0.97
C LEU A 680 -17.03 -16.41 -1.53
N PHE A 681 -16.90 -16.53 -2.87
CA PHE A 681 -16.50 -17.77 -3.52
C PHE A 681 -14.98 -18.00 -3.43
N THR A 682 -14.19 -16.94 -3.51
CA THR A 682 -12.73 -17.03 -3.45
C THR A 682 -12.21 -16.90 -2.01
N GLY A 683 -12.62 -17.83 -1.16
CA GLY A 683 -12.31 -17.83 0.28
C GLY A 683 -11.08 -18.62 0.68
N SER A 684 -10.30 -19.17 -0.28
CA SER A 684 -9.12 -19.97 -0.01
C SER A 684 -8.10 -19.89 -1.16
N LEU A 685 -6.88 -20.42 -0.93
CA LEU A 685 -5.85 -20.54 -2.00
C LEU A 685 -6.18 -21.61 -3.05
N MET A 686 -7.26 -22.37 -2.87
CA MET A 686 -7.78 -23.26 -3.92
C MET A 686 -8.54 -22.48 -4.99
N ASP A 687 -9.16 -21.36 -4.59
CA ASP A 687 -10.05 -20.57 -5.43
C ASP A 687 -9.42 -19.23 -5.86
N TYR A 688 -8.44 -18.75 -5.10
CA TYR A 688 -7.73 -17.50 -5.35
C TYR A 688 -6.30 -17.82 -5.83
N SER A 689 -6.04 -17.57 -7.10
CA SER A 689 -4.73 -17.82 -7.71
C SER A 689 -3.79 -16.63 -7.45
N VAL A 690 -2.55 -16.92 -7.08
CA VAL A 690 -1.49 -15.92 -6.90
C VAL A 690 -0.29 -16.26 -7.80
N PRO A 691 0.48 -15.23 -8.25
CA PRO A 691 1.66 -15.47 -9.07
C PRO A 691 2.72 -16.27 -8.33
N ARG A 692 3.41 -17.13 -9.07
CA ARG A 692 4.55 -17.93 -8.61
C ARG A 692 5.81 -17.53 -9.36
N ALA A 693 6.97 -17.94 -8.88
CA ALA A 693 8.25 -17.57 -9.48
C ALA A 693 8.41 -18.00 -10.94
N ASP A 694 7.79 -19.12 -11.32
CA ASP A 694 7.79 -19.68 -12.69
C ASP A 694 6.86 -18.93 -13.66
N ASN A 695 6.00 -18.04 -13.19
CA ASN A 695 5.17 -17.17 -14.04
C ASN A 695 5.95 -15.99 -14.63
N PHE A 696 7.22 -15.81 -14.24
CA PHE A 696 8.04 -14.67 -14.65
C PHE A 696 9.30 -15.11 -15.39
N PRO A 697 9.67 -14.39 -16.47
CA PRO A 697 11.05 -14.44 -16.95
C PRO A 697 11.95 -13.68 -15.95
N ARG A 698 13.25 -13.68 -16.19
CA ARG A 698 14.12 -12.72 -15.54
C ARG A 698 13.65 -11.29 -15.89
N ILE A 699 13.32 -10.50 -14.89
CA ILE A 699 13.00 -9.06 -15.04
C ILE A 699 14.33 -8.32 -15.20
N ASP A 700 14.47 -7.57 -16.28
CA ASP A 700 15.64 -6.74 -16.59
C ASP A 700 15.38 -5.32 -16.05
N GLN A 701 15.76 -5.10 -14.78
CA GLN A 701 15.50 -3.87 -14.05
C GLN A 701 16.75 -2.98 -14.03
N HIS A 702 16.56 -1.69 -14.33
CA HIS A 702 17.58 -0.65 -14.32
C HIS A 702 17.11 0.58 -13.55
N CYS A 703 18.06 1.33 -12.98
CA CYS A 703 17.79 2.61 -12.33
C CYS A 703 18.36 3.78 -13.13
N ASP A 704 17.67 4.92 -13.07
CA ASP A 704 18.15 6.22 -13.54
C ASP A 704 18.21 7.20 -12.37
N GLU A 705 19.36 7.82 -12.13
CA GLU A 705 19.59 8.78 -11.05
C GLU A 705 19.79 10.21 -11.58
N SER A 706 19.51 10.45 -12.87
CA SER A 706 19.76 11.73 -13.50
C SER A 706 18.85 12.87 -13.02
N THR A 707 17.71 12.53 -12.39
CA THR A 707 16.72 13.50 -11.89
C THR A 707 16.39 13.29 -10.41
N PRO A 708 17.35 13.55 -9.48
CA PRO A 708 17.10 13.39 -8.05
C PRO A 708 15.97 14.31 -7.57
N CYS A 709 15.29 13.90 -6.50
CA CYS A 709 14.27 14.71 -5.85
C CYS A 709 14.88 15.99 -5.26
N LYS A 710 14.26 17.14 -5.54
CA LYS A 710 14.77 18.46 -5.14
C LYS A 710 14.21 18.96 -3.81
N ILE A 711 13.16 18.33 -3.29
CA ILE A 711 12.41 18.80 -2.13
C ILE A 711 12.75 18.08 -0.83
N ASN A 712 13.73 17.19 -0.84
CA ASN A 712 14.23 16.50 0.37
C ASN A 712 15.76 16.39 0.37
N PRO A 713 16.40 16.34 1.55
CA PRO A 713 17.87 16.36 1.67
C PRO A 713 18.55 15.06 1.20
N LEU A 714 17.85 13.94 1.14
CA LEU A 714 18.40 12.67 0.66
C LEU A 714 18.45 12.59 -0.87
N GLY A 715 17.59 13.34 -1.57
CA GLY A 715 17.45 13.28 -3.03
C GLY A 715 16.73 12.02 -3.55
N ALA A 716 16.27 11.15 -2.66
CA ALA A 716 15.56 9.92 -3.02
C ALA A 716 14.07 10.18 -3.29
N LYS A 717 13.45 9.31 -4.08
CA LYS A 717 12.00 9.21 -4.28
C LYS A 717 11.49 7.87 -3.73
N GLY A 718 10.20 7.76 -3.47
CA GLY A 718 9.61 6.51 -3.01
C GLY A 718 9.66 5.42 -4.09
N VAL A 719 9.81 4.13 -3.69
CA VAL A 719 9.86 3.00 -4.64
C VAL A 719 8.94 1.86 -4.24
N GLY A 720 8.41 1.93 -3.01
CA GLY A 720 7.70 0.80 -2.40
C GLY A 720 6.51 0.27 -3.22
N GLU A 721 5.86 1.12 -3.98
CA GLU A 721 4.64 0.79 -4.73
C GLU A 721 4.83 0.93 -6.25
N LEU A 722 5.92 1.55 -6.71
CA LEU A 722 6.17 1.94 -8.11
C LEU A 722 5.94 0.79 -9.11
N GLY A 723 6.49 -0.40 -8.87
CA GLY A 723 6.34 -1.55 -9.76
C GLY A 723 4.88 -2.00 -9.96
N THR A 724 4.03 -1.82 -8.93
CA THR A 724 2.61 -2.17 -9.00
C THR A 724 1.82 -1.13 -9.82
N VAL A 725 2.24 0.14 -9.78
CA VAL A 725 1.53 1.24 -10.43
C VAL A 725 1.50 1.07 -11.96
N GLY A 726 2.61 0.69 -12.58
CA GLY A 726 2.69 0.56 -14.04
C GLY A 726 2.66 -0.87 -14.58
N GLY A 727 2.81 -1.88 -13.71
CA GLY A 727 2.90 -3.27 -14.17
C GLY A 727 1.61 -3.78 -14.79
N THR A 728 0.44 -3.50 -14.19
CA THR A 728 -0.86 -3.94 -14.70
C THR A 728 -1.15 -3.43 -16.12
N PRO A 729 -1.08 -2.11 -16.43
CA PRO A 729 -1.28 -1.65 -17.80
C PRO A 729 -0.28 -2.23 -18.80
N THR A 730 0.97 -2.42 -18.40
CA THR A 730 2.00 -2.97 -19.27
C THR A 730 1.67 -4.41 -19.71
N VAL A 731 1.19 -5.24 -18.80
CA VAL A 731 0.82 -6.63 -19.12
C VAL A 731 -0.48 -6.68 -19.93
N VAL A 732 -1.52 -5.98 -19.50
CA VAL A 732 -2.83 -5.99 -20.17
C VAL A 732 -2.71 -5.46 -21.60
N ASN A 733 -2.00 -4.35 -21.80
CA ASN A 733 -1.79 -3.78 -23.12
C ASN A 733 -0.99 -4.74 -24.04
N ALA A 734 -0.02 -5.49 -23.50
CA ALA A 734 0.72 -6.49 -24.27
C ALA A 734 -0.18 -7.65 -24.72
N VAL A 735 -1.09 -8.10 -23.87
CA VAL A 735 -2.08 -9.14 -24.25
C VAL A 735 -3.02 -8.61 -25.34
N LEU A 736 -3.52 -7.40 -25.19
CA LEU A 736 -4.41 -6.78 -26.18
C LEU A 736 -3.69 -6.50 -27.51
N ASP A 737 -2.40 -6.14 -27.50
CA ASP A 737 -1.59 -6.00 -28.73
C ASP A 737 -1.49 -7.33 -29.51
N ALA A 738 -1.34 -8.47 -28.78
CA ALA A 738 -1.34 -9.78 -29.40
C ALA A 738 -2.69 -10.16 -30.04
N LEU A 739 -3.80 -9.75 -29.42
CA LEU A 739 -5.16 -10.10 -29.77
C LEU A 739 -5.81 -9.16 -30.80
N ARG A 740 -5.35 -7.90 -30.88
CA ARG A 740 -5.90 -6.87 -31.76
C ARG A 740 -5.96 -7.24 -33.25
N PRO A 741 -4.97 -7.96 -33.85
CA PRO A 741 -5.08 -8.42 -35.23
C PRO A 741 -6.23 -9.40 -35.48
N LEU A 742 -6.81 -9.99 -34.43
CA LEU A 742 -7.96 -10.88 -34.46
C LEU A 742 -9.28 -10.14 -34.19
N GLY A 743 -9.25 -8.79 -34.12
CA GLY A 743 -10.43 -7.97 -33.85
C GLY A 743 -10.77 -7.79 -32.36
N ILE A 744 -10.01 -8.39 -31.43
CA ILE A 744 -10.25 -8.29 -30.00
C ILE A 744 -9.54 -7.03 -29.46
N GLN A 745 -10.33 -6.02 -29.09
CA GLN A 745 -9.82 -4.72 -28.65
C GLN A 745 -9.88 -4.51 -27.14
N HIS A 746 -10.70 -5.31 -26.45
CA HIS A 746 -10.92 -5.23 -25.02
C HIS A 746 -11.19 -6.61 -24.42
N LEU A 747 -10.67 -6.84 -23.24
CA LEU A 747 -11.00 -7.96 -22.34
C LEU A 747 -10.94 -7.45 -20.90
N GLU A 748 -11.89 -7.88 -20.08
CA GLU A 748 -11.89 -7.59 -18.64
C GLU A 748 -10.83 -8.42 -17.90
N MET A 749 -10.20 -7.81 -16.91
CA MET A 749 -9.28 -8.51 -16.00
C MET A 749 -10.05 -9.43 -15.01
N PRO A 750 -9.40 -10.45 -14.46
CA PRO A 750 -8.08 -10.98 -14.84
C PRO A 750 -8.15 -11.71 -16.19
N LEU A 751 -7.08 -11.58 -16.99
CA LEU A 751 -6.97 -12.20 -18.31
C LEU A 751 -6.54 -13.66 -18.15
N THR A 752 -7.38 -14.46 -17.49
CA THR A 752 -7.15 -15.90 -17.30
C THR A 752 -7.10 -16.64 -18.61
N SER A 753 -6.44 -17.82 -18.63
CA SER A 753 -6.37 -18.69 -19.81
C SER A 753 -7.76 -18.96 -20.40
N GLU A 754 -8.74 -19.25 -19.55
CA GLU A 754 -10.12 -19.47 -19.97
C GLU A 754 -10.72 -18.26 -20.69
N ARG A 755 -10.62 -17.05 -20.11
CA ARG A 755 -11.16 -15.82 -20.67
C ARG A 755 -10.51 -15.46 -22.01
N VAL A 756 -9.20 -15.61 -22.10
CA VAL A 756 -8.45 -15.39 -23.35
C VAL A 756 -8.84 -16.43 -24.41
N TRP A 757 -8.97 -17.70 -24.01
CA TRP A 757 -9.39 -18.77 -24.91
C TRP A 757 -10.82 -18.53 -25.44
N GLN A 758 -11.76 -18.18 -24.58
CA GLN A 758 -13.15 -17.87 -24.97
C GLN A 758 -13.20 -16.72 -26.00
N ALA A 759 -12.42 -15.66 -25.79
CA ALA A 759 -12.30 -14.54 -26.71
C ALA A 759 -11.73 -14.99 -28.07
N LEU A 760 -10.70 -15.84 -28.06
CA LEU A 760 -10.13 -16.40 -29.28
C LEU A 760 -11.12 -17.30 -30.05
N GLN A 761 -11.92 -18.11 -29.35
CA GLN A 761 -12.96 -18.93 -30.00
C GLN A 761 -14.05 -18.04 -30.63
N SER A 762 -14.50 -17.02 -29.91
CA SER A 762 -15.48 -16.07 -30.42
C SER A 762 -14.99 -15.33 -31.67
N ALA A 763 -13.74 -14.90 -31.70
CA ALA A 763 -13.13 -14.24 -32.86
C ALA A 763 -12.93 -15.17 -34.07
N ARG A 764 -12.77 -16.48 -33.85
CA ARG A 764 -12.68 -17.48 -34.93
C ARG A 764 -14.05 -17.81 -35.56
N ALA A 765 -15.11 -17.62 -34.77
CA ALA A 765 -16.49 -17.90 -35.21
C ALA A 765 -17.14 -16.72 -35.92
N ALA A 766 -16.63 -15.48 -35.75
CA ALA A 766 -17.07 -14.26 -36.42
C ALA A 766 -16.39 -14.06 -37.78
#